data_3b0b6a21513da06d57dc6a40918a6adf
#
_entry.id   3b0b6a21513da06d57dc6a40918a6adf
#
_cell.length_a   1.000
_cell.length_b   1.000
_cell.length_c   1.000
_cell.angle_alpha   90.00
_cell.angle_beta   90.00
_cell.angle_gamma   90.00
#
_symmetry.space_group_name_H-M   'P 1'
#
loop_
_entity.id
_entity.type
_entity.pdbx_description
1 polymer ?
#
loop_
_entity_poly.entity_id
_entity_poly.type
_entity_poly.pdbx_seq_one_letter_code
_entity_poly.pdbx_strand_id
1 'polypeptide(L)'
;MSVKVSLKSSDKGSYYNQEEYASEFDTTNSDSSLYSRENNLNSSVSFLKLTSPFEQSFEVEDIAAASSVAAADTCDNDDDNNDDESDKEMNITWEVNSNNENISDSDMSSDDQEDVSVTGRALIQLEILQKKINQAAICSTCKTGELNVIDASEINKSGLCLKLAFRCNECHSNTVFDTDEKGNFEFSKIHNVNRLSVLAMRMMGKSRNALLKFCSILDLPSPVNYGPYKKHTETWKEIATEIIEENLSEAAEEIQQLKRNSGWDGEGACKCSVSVDGSWAHVGYSSRFGFVSVISVDTGKVLDYVTLSNECKACKKWEREGKAHTRDFLQWFVEHEKDCTLNHDGSAKTMEAQGAVILFRRSEEKHSLQYTTYVGDGDSSAYGNVVDSRPYGPNIIIAKEDCVGHIQGRMGKHLRRLDDQYKGRKLEDGKQLTGKGRLTNKLMNSFQTFYGMAIRNNKGNVNAMRQNVMAILFHYASTAENPMHHFCPEGNTSWCKWQVDKDCGSSTYRPLKNPLSEVVVQILKPVFEKLSDEKLLTGAEKCLTQNQNESLYHVIWSYLPKGEYHSAGEIQLGTALAVGHFNSGMANFNTKLFEKTNISVGDNNKRLWTNIDSTRIRHSLNKTSEKGKKRRKQLKAMET
;
A
#
# COMPACT_ATOMS: atom_id res chain seq x y z
N MET A 1 28.29 13.19 2.49
CA MET A 1 27.74 13.84 1.28
C MET A 1 27.16 15.16 1.68
N SER A 2 27.77 16.26 1.28
CA SER A 2 27.33 17.61 1.64
C SER A 2 26.10 18.00 0.82
N VAL A 3 24.97 18.08 1.47
CA VAL A 3 23.76 18.67 0.89
C VAL A 3 23.89 20.19 1.02
N LYS A 4 24.11 20.88 -0.11
CA LYS A 4 24.01 22.34 -0.17
C LYS A 4 22.54 22.71 -0.07
N VAL A 5 22.12 23.25 1.06
CA VAL A 5 20.82 23.90 1.23
C VAL A 5 20.90 25.26 0.51
N SER A 6 20.26 25.33 -0.67
CA SER A 6 20.09 26.59 -1.40
C SER A 6 18.73 27.18 -1.06
N LEU A 7 18.71 28.18 -0.20
CA LEU A 7 17.49 28.95 0.09
C LEU A 7 17.41 30.12 -0.90
N LYS A 8 16.38 30.12 -1.73
CA LYS A 8 16.02 31.25 -2.57
C LYS A 8 15.20 32.25 -1.76
N SER A 9 15.78 33.42 -1.51
CA SER A 9 15.02 34.60 -1.11
C SER A 9 14.40 35.27 -2.33
N SER A 10 13.10 35.49 -2.30
CA SER A 10 12.43 36.44 -3.18
C SER A 10 12.59 37.83 -2.64
N ASP A 11 13.46 38.63 -3.24
CA ASP A 11 13.27 40.09 -3.28
C ASP A 11 14.00 40.73 -4.45
N LYS A 12 13.31 41.67 -5.07
CA LYS A 12 13.73 42.44 -6.23
C LYS A 12 14.67 43.58 -5.78
N GLY A 13 15.71 43.77 -6.55
CA GLY A 13 16.22 45.13 -6.74
C GLY A 13 17.73 45.34 -6.54
N SER A 14 18.34 45.75 -7.65
CA SER A 14 19.52 46.57 -7.87
C SER A 14 20.91 45.94 -7.83
N TYR A 15 21.52 46.07 -8.98
CA TYR A 15 22.93 45.92 -9.33
C TYR A 15 23.88 46.66 -8.40
N TYR A 16 24.98 46.01 -8.02
CA TYR A 16 26.33 46.63 -7.96
C TYR A 16 27.38 45.50 -8.07
N ASN A 17 28.29 45.69 -9.04
CA ASN A 17 29.56 44.98 -9.18
C ASN A 17 30.51 45.37 -8.07
N GLN A 18 31.29 44.42 -7.54
CA GLN A 18 32.72 44.61 -7.28
C GLN A 18 33.44 43.28 -7.14
N GLU A 19 34.51 43.19 -7.91
CA GLU A 19 35.55 42.16 -7.96
C GLU A 19 36.50 42.29 -6.74
N GLU A 20 37.33 41.22 -6.61
CA GLU A 20 38.64 41.14 -5.92
C GLU A 20 38.66 40.89 -4.40
N TYR A 21 39.20 39.80 -3.96
CA TYR A 21 40.60 39.52 -3.62
C TYR A 21 40.83 38.04 -3.28
N ALA A 22 41.84 37.48 -3.97
CA ALA A 22 42.49 36.25 -3.62
C ALA A 22 43.55 36.48 -2.53
N SER A 23 43.73 35.51 -1.62
CA SER A 23 45.06 35.25 -1.07
C SER A 23 45.14 33.82 -0.52
N GLU A 24 46.13 33.15 -1.05
CA GLU A 24 46.74 31.88 -0.69
C GLU A 24 47.12 31.78 0.79
N PHE A 25 47.07 30.57 1.35
CA PHE A 25 48.17 30.08 2.19
C PHE A 25 48.18 28.55 2.17
N ASP A 26 49.31 28.07 1.72
CA ASP A 26 49.79 26.72 1.60
C ASP A 26 50.46 26.27 2.92
N THR A 27 50.76 24.96 2.97
CA THR A 27 51.74 24.20 3.76
C THR A 27 51.22 23.32 4.87
N THR A 28 51.36 22.08 4.71
CA THR A 28 52.34 21.00 4.77
C THR A 28 52.28 20.10 6.02
N ASN A 29 52.29 18.82 5.75
CA ASN A 29 52.99 17.69 6.45
C ASN A 29 52.61 17.42 7.94
N SER A 30 52.53 16.20 8.38
CA SER A 30 53.25 14.94 8.15
C SER A 30 52.73 13.85 9.10
N ASP A 31 52.78 12.65 8.62
CA ASP A 31 53.27 11.40 9.26
C ASP A 31 52.61 10.76 10.48
N SER A 32 52.32 9.57 10.22
CA SER A 32 52.78 8.25 10.77
C SER A 32 51.90 7.56 11.78
N SER A 33 51.42 6.44 11.41
CA SER A 33 51.87 5.03 11.62
C SER A 33 51.29 4.30 12.83
N LEU A 34 50.81 3.10 12.47
CA LEU A 34 50.86 1.82 13.22
C LEU A 34 50.01 1.62 14.49
N TYR A 35 49.05 0.71 14.40
CA TYR A 35 49.14 -0.59 15.07
C TYR A 35 47.99 -1.52 14.65
N SER A 36 48.37 -2.58 13.96
CA SER A 36 47.67 -3.83 13.77
C SER A 36 47.60 -4.62 15.09
N ARG A 37 46.50 -5.25 15.38
CA ARG A 37 46.46 -6.51 16.13
C ARG A 37 45.30 -7.38 15.66
N GLU A 38 45.66 -8.45 14.94
CA GLU A 38 44.88 -9.66 14.80
C GLU A 38 44.65 -10.32 16.17
N ASN A 39 43.48 -10.89 16.38
CA ASN A 39 43.35 -12.09 17.19
C ASN A 39 42.23 -12.97 16.63
N ASN A 40 42.64 -14.05 16.00
CA ASN A 40 41.87 -15.26 15.74
C ASN A 40 41.42 -15.90 17.06
N LEU A 41 40.17 -16.31 17.13
CA LEU A 41 39.77 -17.45 17.93
C LEU A 41 38.60 -18.18 17.26
N ASN A 42 38.96 -19.30 16.61
CA ASN A 42 38.03 -20.38 16.26
C ASN A 42 37.42 -21.00 17.52
N SER A 43 36.10 -21.14 17.53
CA SER A 43 35.47 -22.22 18.28
C SER A 43 34.21 -22.68 17.53
N SER A 44 34.36 -23.86 16.94
CA SER A 44 33.33 -24.73 16.40
C SER A 44 32.34 -25.14 17.51
N VAL A 45 31.07 -24.82 17.35
CA VAL A 45 29.99 -25.46 18.08
C VAL A 45 29.00 -26.05 17.08
N SER A 46 28.99 -27.38 17.08
CA SER A 46 28.07 -28.23 16.35
C SER A 46 26.67 -28.12 16.96
N PHE A 47 25.67 -27.65 16.17
CA PHE A 47 24.27 -27.72 16.53
C PHE A 47 23.61 -28.98 15.99
N LEU A 48 23.13 -29.80 16.92
CA LEU A 48 22.26 -30.94 16.70
C LEU A 48 20.92 -30.47 16.06
N LYS A 49 20.59 -31.05 14.94
CA LYS A 49 19.26 -30.97 14.33
C LYS A 49 18.25 -31.70 15.18
N LEU A 50 17.28 -30.95 15.75
CA LEU A 50 16.01 -31.52 16.21
C LEU A 50 14.98 -31.27 15.10
N THR A 51 14.63 -32.33 14.40
CA THR A 51 13.51 -32.39 13.47
C THR A 51 12.21 -32.50 14.25
N SER A 52 11.28 -31.55 14.09
CA SER A 52 9.89 -31.69 14.49
C SER A 52 9.02 -31.94 13.25
N PRO A 53 8.04 -32.84 13.29
CA PRO A 53 7.23 -33.22 12.15
C PRO A 53 5.96 -32.41 12.10
N PHE A 54 5.95 -31.34 11.29
CA PHE A 54 4.73 -30.75 10.74
C PHE A 54 5.07 -29.90 9.52
N GLU A 55 5.54 -30.55 8.44
CA GLU A 55 5.53 -29.99 7.10
C GLU A 55 4.30 -30.53 6.37
N GLN A 56 3.20 -29.79 6.38
CA GLN A 56 2.28 -29.78 5.26
C GLN A 56 2.70 -28.63 4.36
N SER A 57 3.47 -28.97 3.35
CA SER A 57 3.86 -28.13 2.25
C SER A 57 2.61 -27.68 1.49
N PHE A 58 2.14 -26.46 1.75
CA PHE A 58 1.33 -25.72 0.79
C PHE A 58 2.29 -25.18 -0.27
N GLU A 59 2.12 -25.63 -1.48
CA GLU A 59 2.97 -25.24 -2.61
C GLU A 59 2.93 -23.71 -2.81
N VAL A 60 4.11 -23.10 -2.78
CA VAL A 60 4.31 -21.66 -2.96
C VAL A 60 3.86 -21.17 -4.34
N GLU A 61 3.71 -22.07 -5.30
CA GLU A 61 3.23 -21.78 -6.66
C GLU A 61 1.79 -21.25 -6.69
N ASP A 62 0.91 -21.68 -5.80
CA ASP A 62 -0.49 -21.21 -5.76
C ASP A 62 -0.66 -19.78 -5.24
N ILE A 63 0.27 -19.30 -4.42
CA ILE A 63 0.22 -17.93 -3.86
C ILE A 63 0.77 -16.91 -4.87
N ALA A 64 1.82 -17.26 -5.59
CA ALA A 64 2.38 -16.41 -6.65
C ALA A 64 1.42 -16.31 -7.84
N ALA A 65 0.78 -17.42 -8.23
CA ALA A 65 -0.25 -17.44 -9.27
C ALA A 65 -1.48 -16.59 -8.88
N ALA A 66 -1.88 -16.59 -7.61
CA ALA A 66 -3.00 -15.78 -7.14
C ALA A 66 -2.70 -14.28 -7.18
N SER A 67 -1.45 -13.86 -6.91
CA SER A 67 -1.07 -12.45 -6.99
C SER A 67 -0.87 -11.97 -8.43
N SER A 68 -0.34 -12.82 -9.32
CA SER A 68 -0.15 -12.48 -10.74
C SER A 68 -1.46 -12.46 -11.54
N VAL A 69 -2.41 -13.33 -11.20
CA VAL A 69 -3.75 -13.34 -11.82
C VAL A 69 -4.59 -12.15 -11.35
N ALA A 70 -4.39 -11.65 -10.13
CA ALA A 70 -5.04 -10.43 -9.64
C ALA A 70 -4.62 -9.17 -10.42
N ALA A 71 -3.40 -9.16 -10.99
CA ALA A 71 -2.90 -8.03 -11.77
C ALA A 71 -3.51 -7.91 -13.18
N ALA A 72 -4.08 -8.98 -13.73
CA ALA A 72 -4.53 -8.97 -15.13
C ALA A 72 -5.93 -8.38 -15.36
N ASP A 73 -6.79 -8.29 -14.34
CA ASP A 73 -8.23 -8.06 -14.55
C ASP A 73 -8.87 -6.91 -13.77
N THR A 74 -8.12 -6.10 -13.01
CA THR A 74 -8.70 -5.00 -12.21
C THR A 74 -8.49 -3.63 -12.84
N CYS A 75 -8.78 -3.48 -14.11
CA CYS A 75 -8.82 -2.19 -14.77
C CYS A 75 -10.25 -1.68 -14.93
N ASP A 76 -11.04 -1.72 -13.88
CA ASP A 76 -12.19 -0.85 -13.73
C ASP A 76 -11.70 0.37 -12.94
N ASN A 77 -11.06 1.32 -13.64
CA ASN A 77 -10.79 2.64 -13.13
C ASN A 77 -12.10 3.41 -13.10
N ASP A 78 -12.74 3.43 -11.96
CA ASP A 78 -13.63 4.51 -11.58
C ASP A 78 -12.77 5.67 -11.04
N ASP A 79 -12.00 6.31 -11.92
CA ASP A 79 -11.54 7.68 -11.76
C ASP A 79 -12.69 8.61 -12.18
N ASP A 80 -13.80 8.55 -11.47
CA ASP A 80 -14.71 9.67 -11.36
C ASP A 80 -14.20 10.59 -10.26
N ASN A 81 -13.41 11.60 -10.66
CA ASN A 81 -13.32 12.85 -9.93
C ASN A 81 -14.71 13.49 -9.92
N ASN A 82 -15.55 13.06 -9.04
CA ASN A 82 -16.58 13.85 -8.43
C ASN A 82 -16.13 14.13 -6.99
N ASP A 83 -15.70 15.35 -6.77
CA ASP A 83 -15.80 16.00 -5.48
C ASP A 83 -17.23 15.81 -4.97
N ASP A 84 -17.38 15.40 -3.70
CA ASP A 84 -18.63 15.10 -3.00
C ASP A 84 -19.26 13.74 -3.35
N GLU A 85 -18.70 12.68 -2.76
CA GLU A 85 -19.53 11.70 -2.05
C GLU A 85 -18.70 11.02 -0.96
N SER A 86 -19.01 11.47 0.25
CA SER A 86 -18.88 10.80 1.55
C SER A 86 -18.57 9.30 1.46
N ASP A 87 -17.55 8.89 2.21
CA ASP A 87 -17.40 7.66 2.97
C ASP A 87 -18.51 6.63 2.74
N LYS A 88 -18.48 5.94 1.63
CA LYS A 88 -19.01 4.59 1.62
C LYS A 88 -17.97 3.74 2.34
N GLU A 89 -18.09 3.73 3.67
CA GLU A 89 -17.58 2.68 4.51
C GLU A 89 -17.72 1.37 3.74
N MET A 90 -16.58 0.76 3.47
CA MET A 90 -16.58 -0.65 3.09
C MET A 90 -17.19 -1.39 4.28
N ASN A 91 -18.51 -1.55 4.26
CA ASN A 91 -19.21 -2.44 5.18
C ASN A 91 -18.59 -3.81 4.99
N ILE A 92 -17.55 -4.07 5.75
CA ILE A 92 -17.15 -5.41 6.11
C ILE A 92 -18.28 -5.89 6.99
N THR A 93 -19.36 -6.36 6.36
CA THR A 93 -20.36 -7.13 7.06
C THR A 93 -19.61 -8.36 7.59
N TRP A 94 -19.36 -8.34 8.88
CA TRP A 94 -18.91 -9.47 9.65
C TRP A 94 -20.07 -10.46 9.69
N GLU A 95 -20.32 -11.16 8.57
CA GLU A 95 -21.04 -12.40 8.65
C GLU A 95 -20.13 -13.37 9.38
N VAL A 96 -20.30 -13.41 10.70
CA VAL A 96 -19.92 -14.57 11.49
C VAL A 96 -20.74 -15.70 10.90
N ASN A 97 -20.15 -16.52 10.03
CA ASN A 97 -20.70 -17.81 9.72
C ASN A 97 -20.70 -18.59 11.04
N SER A 98 -21.78 -18.46 11.78
CA SER A 98 -22.16 -19.42 12.82
C SER A 98 -22.64 -20.69 12.12
N ASN A 99 -21.75 -21.38 11.42
CA ASN A 99 -21.88 -22.80 11.26
C ASN A 99 -21.46 -23.42 12.59
N ASN A 100 -22.30 -23.21 13.62
CA ASN A 100 -22.49 -24.21 14.63
C ASN A 100 -23.08 -25.40 13.90
N GLU A 101 -22.24 -26.33 13.52
CA GLU A 101 -22.68 -27.72 13.45
C GLU A 101 -23.25 -28.00 14.84
N ASN A 102 -24.57 -28.27 14.88
CA ASN A 102 -25.22 -28.82 16.05
C ASN A 102 -24.51 -30.14 16.38
N ILE A 103 -23.54 -30.06 17.28
CA ILE A 103 -23.08 -31.24 18.03
C ILE A 103 -24.26 -31.55 18.95
N SER A 104 -25.02 -32.55 18.56
CA SER A 104 -26.04 -33.13 19.43
C SER A 104 -25.41 -33.56 20.74
N ASP A 105 -25.98 -33.12 21.86
CA ASP A 105 -25.63 -33.48 23.24
C ASP A 105 -25.91 -34.96 23.57
N SER A 106 -25.38 -35.88 22.79
CA SER A 106 -25.45 -37.29 23.14
C SER A 106 -24.15 -37.95 22.72
N ASP A 107 -23.33 -38.22 23.68
CA ASP A 107 -22.11 -39.04 23.80
C ASP A 107 -20.88 -38.27 24.29
N MET A 108 -20.98 -37.64 25.46
CA MET A 108 -19.81 -37.37 26.27
C MET A 108 -19.80 -38.34 27.44
N SER A 109 -19.04 -39.43 27.30
CA SER A 109 -18.60 -40.25 28.44
C SER A 109 -17.72 -39.36 29.32
N SER A 110 -18.11 -39.27 30.59
CA SER A 110 -17.37 -38.64 31.67
C SER A 110 -16.10 -39.43 31.96
N ASP A 111 -14.96 -38.99 31.44
CA ASP A 111 -13.64 -39.18 32.02
C ASP A 111 -12.59 -38.65 31.05
N ASP A 112 -11.77 -37.68 31.52
CA ASP A 112 -10.71 -36.91 30.83
C ASP A 112 -11.14 -35.53 30.27
N GLN A 113 -11.71 -34.68 31.15
CA GLN A 113 -11.61 -33.23 30.95
C GLN A 113 -10.19 -32.81 31.35
N GLU A 114 -9.26 -32.78 30.38
CA GLU A 114 -8.05 -32.00 30.56
C GLU A 114 -8.48 -30.53 30.83
N ASP A 115 -8.08 -29.98 31.95
CA ASP A 115 -8.30 -28.59 32.31
C ASP A 115 -7.63 -27.71 31.26
N VAL A 116 -8.42 -27.23 30.27
CA VAL A 116 -7.91 -26.31 29.24
C VAL A 116 -7.57 -24.99 29.92
N SER A 117 -6.29 -24.71 30.07
CA SER A 117 -5.82 -23.44 30.62
C SER A 117 -6.27 -22.28 29.76
N VAL A 118 -6.97 -21.31 30.35
CA VAL A 118 -7.40 -20.08 29.64
C VAL A 118 -6.20 -19.19 29.42
N THR A 119 -5.91 -18.85 28.18
CA THR A 119 -4.81 -17.96 27.76
C THR A 119 -5.33 -16.69 27.10
N GLY A 120 -4.48 -15.66 27.00
CA GLY A 120 -4.81 -14.42 26.31
C GLY A 120 -5.40 -13.34 27.23
N ARG A 121 -6.10 -12.36 26.62
CA ARG A 121 -6.70 -11.23 27.31
C ARG A 121 -8.20 -11.19 27.10
N ALA A 122 -8.94 -10.85 28.18
CA ALA A 122 -10.38 -10.67 28.17
C ALA A 122 -10.75 -9.37 28.89
N LEU A 123 -11.91 -8.80 28.53
CA LEU A 123 -12.54 -7.73 29.31
C LEU A 123 -13.46 -8.37 30.33
N ILE A 124 -13.31 -7.99 31.61
CA ILE A 124 -14.14 -8.48 32.70
C ILE A 124 -14.61 -7.31 33.57
N GLN A 125 -15.88 -7.33 33.97
CA GLN A 125 -16.40 -6.41 34.99
C GLN A 125 -15.86 -6.81 36.36
N LEU A 126 -15.29 -5.84 37.11
CA LEU A 126 -14.64 -6.12 38.40
C LEU A 126 -15.65 -6.59 39.43
N GLU A 127 -16.91 -6.17 39.37
CA GLU A 127 -18.00 -6.63 40.25
C GLU A 127 -18.32 -8.11 40.01
N ILE A 128 -18.28 -8.57 38.75
CA ILE A 128 -18.45 -9.99 38.43
C ILE A 128 -17.28 -10.80 38.98
N LEU A 129 -16.06 -10.29 38.79
CA LEU A 129 -14.84 -10.93 39.34
C LEU A 129 -14.95 -11.04 40.87
N GLN A 130 -15.29 -9.94 41.57
CA GLN A 130 -15.49 -9.91 43.01
C GLN A 130 -16.49 -10.97 43.47
N LYS A 131 -17.69 -11.00 42.84
CA LYS A 131 -18.74 -11.95 43.17
C LYS A 131 -18.29 -13.40 43.00
N LYS A 132 -17.54 -13.70 41.95
CA LYS A 132 -17.05 -15.06 41.68
C LYS A 132 -15.93 -15.46 42.62
N ILE A 133 -15.03 -14.56 43.00
CA ILE A 133 -13.99 -14.81 43.99
C ILE A 133 -14.62 -15.14 45.35
N ASN A 134 -15.63 -14.39 45.80
CA ASN A 134 -16.31 -14.67 47.07
C ASN A 134 -17.05 -16.02 47.09
N GLN A 135 -17.45 -16.53 45.91
CA GLN A 135 -18.08 -17.85 45.76
C GLN A 135 -17.09 -19.01 45.73
N ALA A 136 -15.87 -18.78 45.20
CA ALA A 136 -14.92 -19.82 44.83
C ALA A 136 -13.65 -19.86 45.71
N ALA A 137 -13.36 -18.79 46.49
CA ALA A 137 -12.10 -18.65 47.20
C ALA A 137 -12.26 -18.06 48.61
N ILE A 138 -11.41 -18.49 49.50
CA ILE A 138 -11.25 -17.95 50.87
C ILE A 138 -9.81 -17.53 51.10
N CYS A 139 -9.57 -16.72 52.13
CA CYS A 139 -8.24 -16.26 52.48
C CYS A 139 -7.30 -17.44 52.81
N SER A 140 -6.17 -17.53 52.12
CA SER A 140 -5.17 -18.58 52.37
C SER A 140 -4.46 -18.45 53.69
N THR A 141 -4.46 -17.27 54.33
CA THR A 141 -3.80 -16.97 55.60
C THR A 141 -4.66 -17.37 56.78
N CYS A 142 -5.88 -16.85 56.93
CA CYS A 142 -6.75 -17.12 58.07
C CYS A 142 -7.74 -18.27 57.83
N LYS A 143 -7.93 -18.73 56.60
CA LYS A 143 -8.83 -19.81 56.18
C LYS A 143 -10.34 -19.53 56.37
N THR A 144 -10.72 -18.31 56.79
CA THR A 144 -12.11 -17.94 57.10
C THR A 144 -12.58 -16.70 56.40
N GLY A 145 -11.70 -15.70 56.19
CA GLY A 145 -12.09 -14.40 55.64
C GLY A 145 -12.35 -14.41 54.14
N GLU A 146 -13.30 -13.58 53.69
CA GLU A 146 -13.57 -13.31 52.30
C GLU A 146 -12.51 -12.40 51.68
N LEU A 147 -12.27 -12.56 50.39
CA LEU A 147 -11.30 -11.78 49.63
C LEU A 147 -11.99 -10.65 48.85
N ASN A 148 -11.66 -9.41 49.17
CA ASN A 148 -12.12 -8.24 48.44
C ASN A 148 -11.12 -7.83 47.38
N VAL A 149 -11.60 -7.59 46.14
CA VAL A 149 -10.81 -7.00 45.05
C VAL A 149 -10.76 -5.49 45.27
N ILE A 150 -9.58 -4.96 45.48
CA ILE A 150 -9.39 -3.52 45.71
C ILE A 150 -8.41 -2.95 44.67
N ASP A 151 -8.62 -1.68 44.27
CA ASP A 151 -7.64 -0.93 43.50
C ASP A 151 -6.43 -0.60 44.41
N ALA A 152 -5.30 -1.22 44.14
CA ALA A 152 -4.04 -0.98 44.80
C ALA A 152 -3.14 -0.02 44.02
N SER A 153 -3.68 0.64 43.00
CA SER A 153 -2.94 1.63 42.22
C SER A 153 -2.63 2.84 43.08
N GLU A 154 -1.35 3.15 43.26
CA GLU A 154 -0.93 4.44 43.79
C GLU A 154 -1.37 5.55 42.80
N ILE A 155 -1.20 6.84 43.20
CA ILE A 155 -1.65 8.03 42.48
C ILE A 155 -1.32 8.03 40.97
N ASN A 156 -0.36 7.23 40.51
CA ASN A 156 0.04 7.10 39.12
C ASN A 156 -0.53 5.81 38.49
N LYS A 157 -1.71 5.92 37.89
CA LYS A 157 -2.28 4.84 37.06
C LYS A 157 -1.41 4.55 35.85
N SER A 158 -1.09 3.28 35.61
CA SER A 158 -0.18 2.81 34.55
C SER A 158 -0.90 2.53 33.21
N GLY A 159 -1.69 3.48 32.71
CA GLY A 159 -2.42 3.29 31.46
C GLY A 159 -3.56 2.27 31.61
N LEU A 160 -3.66 1.31 30.67
CA LEU A 160 -4.71 0.28 30.65
C LEU A 160 -4.47 -0.85 31.64
N CYS A 161 -3.29 -0.94 32.23
CA CYS A 161 -2.98 -1.92 33.27
C CYS A 161 -3.37 -1.38 34.63
N LEU A 162 -4.15 -2.16 35.39
CA LEU A 162 -4.49 -1.88 36.76
C LEU A 162 -3.59 -2.66 37.70
N LYS A 163 -3.31 -2.09 38.86
CA LYS A 163 -2.72 -2.76 39.97
C LYS A 163 -3.82 -3.09 40.97
N LEU A 164 -4.16 -4.34 41.12
CA LEU A 164 -5.23 -4.82 41.99
C LEU A 164 -4.64 -5.56 43.20
N ALA A 165 -5.43 -5.72 44.22
CA ALA A 165 -5.10 -6.58 45.33
C ALA A 165 -6.32 -7.38 45.82
N PHE A 166 -6.07 -8.62 46.23
CA PHE A 166 -6.99 -9.40 47.02
C PHE A 166 -6.71 -9.11 48.52
N ARG A 167 -7.64 -8.46 49.21
CA ARG A 167 -7.54 -8.10 50.59
C ARG A 167 -8.55 -8.90 51.41
N CYS A 168 -8.06 -9.61 52.44
CA CYS A 168 -8.94 -10.32 53.37
C CYS A 168 -9.68 -9.34 54.30
N ASN A 169 -10.99 -9.54 54.48
CA ASN A 169 -11.82 -8.74 55.37
C ASN A 169 -11.52 -9.01 56.87
N GLU A 170 -11.02 -10.21 57.22
CA GLU A 170 -10.74 -10.65 58.59
C GLU A 170 -9.30 -10.32 59.02
N CYS A 171 -8.30 -10.97 58.41
CA CYS A 171 -6.90 -10.84 58.80
C CYS A 171 -6.14 -9.72 58.08
N HIS A 172 -6.78 -9.01 57.14
CA HIS A 172 -6.20 -7.91 56.37
C HIS A 172 -4.97 -8.27 55.53
N SER A 173 -4.68 -9.57 55.34
CA SER A 173 -3.64 -9.98 54.38
C SER A 173 -3.93 -9.44 52.99
N ASN A 174 -2.89 -9.09 52.27
CA ASN A 174 -3.01 -8.40 50.99
C ASN A 174 -2.10 -9.05 49.95
N THR A 175 -2.66 -9.50 48.83
CA THR A 175 -1.91 -10.04 47.69
C THR A 175 -2.08 -9.11 46.50
N VAL A 176 -1.02 -8.40 46.11
CA VAL A 176 -1.01 -7.39 45.05
C VAL A 176 -0.56 -8.03 43.75
N PHE A 177 -1.22 -7.67 42.65
CA PHE A 177 -0.86 -8.11 41.30
C PHE A 177 -1.19 -7.05 40.22
N ASP A 178 -0.47 -7.09 39.13
CA ASP A 178 -0.75 -6.28 37.94
C ASP A 178 -1.70 -7.07 36.99
N THR A 179 -2.66 -6.40 36.35
CA THR A 179 -3.64 -7.06 35.45
C THR A 179 -3.05 -7.42 34.09
N ASP A 180 -1.81 -7.07 33.83
CA ASP A 180 -1.08 -7.43 32.59
C ASP A 180 0.41 -7.63 32.91
N GLU A 181 1.06 -8.47 32.12
CA GLU A 181 2.48 -8.75 32.27
C GLU A 181 3.35 -7.59 31.79
N LYS A 182 4.52 -7.42 32.40
CA LYS A 182 5.55 -6.51 31.95
C LYS A 182 6.41 -7.20 30.89
N GLY A 183 6.55 -6.56 29.74
CA GLY A 183 7.45 -7.04 28.70
C GLY A 183 8.92 -6.89 29.11
N ASN A 184 9.76 -7.83 28.71
CA ASN A 184 11.22 -7.81 28.91
C ASN A 184 11.98 -7.24 27.70
N PHE A 185 11.43 -6.25 27.02
CA PHE A 185 12.09 -5.63 25.89
C PHE A 185 12.93 -4.43 26.36
N GLU A 186 14.22 -4.40 26.03
CA GLU A 186 15.17 -3.32 26.33
C GLU A 186 15.15 -2.79 27.76
N PHE A 187 15.18 -3.68 28.76
CA PHE A 187 15.14 -3.33 30.20
C PHE A 187 13.90 -2.54 30.64
N SER A 188 12.89 -2.41 29.79
CA SER A 188 11.71 -1.61 30.03
C SER A 188 10.63 -2.44 30.73
N LYS A 189 10.32 -2.08 31.98
CA LYS A 189 9.23 -2.66 32.78
C LYS A 189 7.86 -2.11 32.38
N ILE A 190 7.54 -2.14 31.08
CA ILE A 190 6.29 -1.60 30.56
C ILE A 190 5.29 -2.74 30.37
N HIS A 191 4.05 -2.53 30.78
CA HIS A 191 2.96 -3.48 30.56
C HIS A 191 2.63 -3.64 29.08
N ASN A 192 2.51 -4.88 28.60
CA ASN A 192 2.30 -5.22 27.21
C ASN A 192 1.00 -4.63 26.66
N VAL A 193 -0.08 -4.58 27.45
CA VAL A 193 -1.37 -4.00 27.02
C VAL A 193 -1.24 -2.54 26.58
N ASN A 194 -0.39 -1.75 27.24
CA ASN A 194 -0.15 -0.36 26.86
C ASN A 194 0.56 -0.24 25.52
N ARG A 195 1.55 -1.09 25.28
CA ARG A 195 2.32 -1.13 24.04
C ARG A 195 1.48 -1.64 22.88
N LEU A 196 0.73 -2.72 23.10
CA LEU A 196 -0.16 -3.33 22.10
C LEU A 196 -1.33 -2.42 21.73
N SER A 197 -1.88 -1.67 22.70
CA SER A 197 -2.96 -0.72 22.41
C SER A 197 -2.51 0.42 21.48
N VAL A 198 -1.25 0.87 21.58
CA VAL A 198 -0.67 1.85 20.66
C VAL A 198 -0.51 1.24 19.27
N LEU A 199 0.02 0.04 19.16
CA LEU A 199 0.13 -0.67 17.88
C LEU A 199 -1.24 -0.86 17.22
N ALA A 200 -2.24 -1.31 17.98
CA ALA A 200 -3.60 -1.48 17.49
C ALA A 200 -4.18 -0.16 16.92
N MET A 201 -3.99 0.96 17.65
CA MET A 201 -4.43 2.27 17.15
C MET A 201 -3.71 2.65 15.85
N ARG A 202 -2.42 2.41 15.73
CA ARG A 202 -1.66 2.69 14.50
C ARG A 202 -2.13 1.84 13.33
N MET A 203 -2.40 0.54 13.57
CA MET A 203 -2.96 -0.36 12.53
C MET A 203 -4.35 0.06 12.05
N MET A 204 -5.15 0.70 12.90
CA MET A 204 -6.46 1.24 12.54
C MET A 204 -6.41 2.68 11.99
N GLY A 205 -5.24 3.27 11.82
CA GLY A 205 -5.08 4.67 11.43
C GLY A 205 -5.64 5.67 12.43
N LYS A 206 -5.67 5.31 13.74
CA LYS A 206 -6.29 6.12 14.79
C LYS A 206 -5.25 6.67 15.78
N SER A 207 -5.61 7.80 16.40
CA SER A 207 -4.77 8.49 17.37
C SER A 207 -5.04 8.04 18.81
N ARG A 208 -4.19 8.50 19.77
CA ARG A 208 -4.43 8.34 21.20
C ARG A 208 -5.83 8.82 21.64
N ASN A 209 -6.34 9.89 21.03
CA ASN A 209 -7.65 10.43 21.37
C ASN A 209 -8.80 9.47 20.98
N ALA A 210 -8.64 8.69 19.91
CA ALA A 210 -9.58 7.64 19.57
C ALA A 210 -9.57 6.52 20.63
N LEU A 211 -8.38 6.10 21.07
CA LEU A 211 -8.25 5.14 22.17
C LEU A 211 -8.88 5.66 23.47
N LEU A 212 -8.68 6.95 23.80
CA LEU A 212 -9.30 7.58 24.96
C LEU A 212 -10.83 7.52 24.89
N LYS A 213 -11.41 7.82 23.72
CA LYS A 213 -12.86 7.71 23.50
C LYS A 213 -13.35 6.27 23.63
N PHE A 214 -12.62 5.32 23.04
CA PHE A 214 -12.93 3.89 23.17
C PHE A 214 -12.97 3.46 24.65
N CYS A 215 -11.93 3.79 25.41
CA CYS A 215 -11.86 3.49 26.86
C CYS A 215 -13.00 4.15 27.62
N SER A 216 -13.36 5.40 27.31
CA SER A 216 -14.41 6.13 28.01
C SER A 216 -15.82 5.54 27.84
N ILE A 217 -16.08 4.91 26.67
CA ILE A 217 -17.38 4.24 26.41
C ILE A 217 -17.46 2.89 27.13
N LEU A 218 -16.34 2.18 27.24
CA LEU A 218 -16.30 0.86 27.86
C LEU A 218 -15.95 0.88 29.34
N ASP A 219 -15.88 2.08 29.95
CA ASP A 219 -15.47 2.27 31.37
C ASP A 219 -14.12 1.61 31.68
N LEU A 220 -13.18 1.69 30.72
CA LEU A 220 -11.82 1.20 30.88
C LEU A 220 -10.89 2.28 31.47
N PRO A 221 -9.77 1.91 32.11
CA PRO A 221 -8.77 2.86 32.52
C PRO A 221 -8.29 3.74 31.36
N SER A 222 -7.91 4.99 31.66
CA SER A 222 -7.35 5.89 30.65
C SER A 222 -6.09 5.30 30.02
N PRO A 223 -5.89 5.45 28.69
CA PRO A 223 -4.63 5.05 28.06
C PRO A 223 -3.48 5.90 28.59
N VAL A 224 -2.26 5.42 28.40
CA VAL A 224 -1.04 6.14 28.79
C VAL A 224 -1.04 7.59 28.29
N ASN A 225 -0.39 8.49 29.00
CA ASN A 225 -0.24 9.89 28.64
C ASN A 225 0.50 10.06 27.29
N TYR A 226 0.42 11.25 26.71
CA TYR A 226 0.95 11.52 25.38
C TYR A 226 2.45 11.21 25.22
N GLY A 227 3.27 11.55 26.23
CA GLY A 227 4.71 11.26 26.21
C GLY A 227 5.03 9.76 26.09
N PRO A 228 4.54 8.90 27.02
CA PRO A 228 4.67 7.46 26.88
C PRO A 228 4.04 6.89 25.60
N TYR A 229 2.89 7.41 25.16
CA TYR A 229 2.25 7.00 23.90
C TYR A 229 3.18 7.22 22.71
N LYS A 230 3.79 8.42 22.62
CA LYS A 230 4.78 8.74 21.58
C LYS A 230 6.00 7.81 21.66
N LYS A 231 6.52 7.55 22.86
CA LYS A 231 7.65 6.63 23.05
C LYS A 231 7.31 5.21 22.53
N HIS A 232 6.10 4.70 22.82
CA HIS A 232 5.66 3.41 22.27
C HIS A 232 5.55 3.43 20.74
N THR A 233 5.09 4.54 20.15
CA THR A 233 5.05 4.70 18.69
C THR A 233 6.47 4.63 18.11
N GLU A 234 7.45 5.30 18.71
CA GLU A 234 8.84 5.25 18.27
C GLU A 234 9.43 3.83 18.39
N THR A 235 9.21 3.15 19.51
CA THR A 235 9.66 1.75 19.68
C THR A 235 9.07 0.84 18.57
N TRP A 236 7.77 0.94 18.30
CA TRP A 236 7.15 0.16 17.23
C TRP A 236 7.68 0.53 15.85
N LYS A 237 7.98 1.81 15.62
CA LYS A 237 8.61 2.28 14.38
C LYS A 237 9.98 1.62 14.16
N GLU A 238 10.84 1.62 15.16
CA GLU A 238 12.18 1.04 15.09
C GLU A 238 12.10 -0.45 14.74
N ILE A 239 11.27 -1.20 15.47
CA ILE A 239 11.08 -2.65 15.24
C ILE A 239 10.47 -2.92 13.86
N ALA A 240 9.43 -2.18 13.47
CA ALA A 240 8.79 -2.37 12.17
C ALA A 240 9.72 -2.00 11.01
N THR A 241 10.62 -1.02 11.21
CA THR A 241 11.63 -0.64 10.22
C THR A 241 12.66 -1.75 10.02
N GLU A 242 13.10 -2.40 11.09
CA GLU A 242 14.00 -3.54 11.00
C GLU A 242 13.36 -4.71 10.24
N ILE A 243 12.14 -5.10 10.61
CA ILE A 243 11.43 -6.21 9.98
C ILE A 243 11.09 -5.93 8.52
N ILE A 244 10.75 -4.67 8.18
CA ILE A 244 10.44 -4.34 6.79
C ILE A 244 11.68 -4.41 5.89
N GLU A 245 12.87 -4.06 6.36
CA GLU A 245 14.09 -4.21 5.59
C GLU A 245 14.38 -5.69 5.30
N GLU A 246 14.19 -6.60 6.27
CA GLU A 246 14.24 -8.04 6.04
C GLU A 246 13.22 -8.49 5.00
N ASN A 247 11.98 -8.00 5.10
CA ASN A 247 10.88 -8.38 4.20
C ASN A 247 11.10 -7.90 2.76
N LEU A 248 11.69 -6.71 2.57
CA LEU A 248 12.06 -6.21 1.24
C LEU A 248 13.21 -7.03 0.64
N SER A 249 14.17 -7.48 1.45
CA SER A 249 15.24 -8.37 1.02
C SER A 249 14.69 -9.74 0.60
N GLU A 250 13.78 -10.34 1.37
CA GLU A 250 13.07 -11.57 1.02
C GLU A 250 12.35 -11.44 -0.33
N ALA A 251 11.69 -10.28 -0.58
CA ALA A 251 11.01 -10.02 -1.85
C ALA A 251 12.00 -9.90 -3.03
N ALA A 252 13.19 -9.36 -2.82
CA ALA A 252 14.23 -9.29 -3.83
C ALA A 252 14.85 -10.67 -4.13
N GLU A 253 15.08 -11.48 -3.09
CA GLU A 253 15.58 -12.85 -3.23
C GLU A 253 14.62 -13.74 -4.02
N GLU A 254 13.32 -13.57 -3.81
CA GLU A 254 12.29 -14.27 -4.59
C GLU A 254 12.41 -13.99 -6.09
N ILE A 255 12.64 -12.72 -6.48
CA ILE A 255 12.88 -12.37 -7.89
C ILE A 255 14.14 -13.03 -8.41
N GLN A 256 15.23 -12.97 -7.66
CA GLN A 256 16.49 -13.60 -8.05
C GLN A 256 16.30 -15.10 -8.27
N GLN A 257 15.55 -15.77 -7.39
CA GLN A 257 15.24 -17.19 -7.54
C GLN A 257 14.39 -17.47 -8.79
N LEU A 258 13.36 -16.65 -9.07
CA LEU A 258 12.57 -16.76 -10.30
C LEU A 258 13.43 -16.57 -11.55
N LYS A 259 14.36 -15.62 -11.54
CA LYS A 259 15.25 -15.37 -12.68
C LYS A 259 16.29 -16.48 -12.85
N ARG A 260 16.82 -17.08 -11.76
CA ARG A 260 17.66 -18.29 -11.81
C ARG A 260 16.91 -19.46 -12.46
N ASN A 261 15.68 -19.69 -12.06
CA ASN A 261 14.80 -20.72 -12.66
C ASN A 261 14.53 -20.47 -14.15
N SER A 262 14.65 -19.21 -14.59
CA SER A 262 14.47 -18.78 -15.99
C SER A 262 15.79 -18.64 -16.76
N GLY A 263 16.94 -19.09 -16.19
CA GLY A 263 18.24 -19.15 -16.88
C GLY A 263 19.23 -18.04 -16.55
N TRP A 264 18.97 -17.19 -15.54
CA TRP A 264 20.00 -16.27 -15.04
C TRP A 264 21.06 -17.05 -14.25
N ASP A 265 22.34 -16.84 -14.60
CA ASP A 265 23.49 -17.55 -14.03
C ASP A 265 23.85 -17.14 -12.60
N GLY A 266 23.26 -16.07 -12.09
CA GLY A 266 23.55 -15.51 -10.76
C GLY A 266 24.73 -14.54 -10.74
N GLU A 267 25.35 -14.24 -11.88
CA GLU A 267 26.42 -13.26 -11.97
C GLU A 267 25.90 -11.83 -12.14
N GLY A 268 26.51 -10.90 -11.39
CA GLY A 268 26.12 -9.48 -11.40
C GLY A 268 24.76 -9.20 -10.77
N ALA A 269 24.24 -7.99 -10.99
CA ALA A 269 22.93 -7.62 -10.50
C ALA A 269 21.79 -8.20 -11.36
N CYS A 270 20.78 -8.74 -10.71
CA CYS A 270 19.64 -9.36 -11.36
C CYS A 270 18.74 -8.32 -12.04
N LYS A 271 18.43 -8.52 -13.32
CA LYS A 271 17.56 -7.61 -14.09
C LYS A 271 16.09 -7.96 -13.93
N CYS A 272 15.26 -6.96 -13.57
CA CYS A 272 13.83 -7.17 -13.41
C CYS A 272 13.00 -5.98 -13.91
N SER A 273 11.71 -6.21 -14.10
CA SER A 273 10.71 -5.19 -14.46
C SER A 273 10.00 -4.70 -13.22
N VAL A 274 9.80 -3.39 -13.11
CA VAL A 274 9.15 -2.79 -11.94
C VAL A 274 8.07 -1.80 -12.33
N SER A 275 7.02 -1.75 -11.51
CA SER A 275 5.99 -0.72 -11.55
C SER A 275 6.34 0.37 -10.53
N VAL A 276 6.36 1.62 -10.98
CA VAL A 276 6.75 2.79 -10.17
C VAL A 276 5.59 3.78 -10.16
N ASP A 277 5.23 4.22 -8.97
CA ASP A 277 4.14 5.18 -8.81
C ASP A 277 4.30 5.96 -7.51
N GLY A 278 3.62 7.11 -7.41
CA GLY A 278 3.60 7.96 -6.24
C GLY A 278 2.19 8.23 -5.73
N SER A 279 2.04 8.40 -4.43
CA SER A 279 0.78 8.78 -3.81
C SER A 279 0.96 9.85 -2.73
N TRP A 280 -0.03 10.73 -2.58
CA TRP A 280 0.04 11.90 -1.72
C TRP A 280 -1.08 11.92 -0.70
N ALA A 281 -0.79 12.50 0.48
CA ALA A 281 -1.77 12.67 1.54
C ALA A 281 -2.93 13.61 1.18
N HIS A 282 -2.70 14.55 0.25
CA HIS A 282 -3.74 15.47 -0.25
C HIS A 282 -3.67 15.55 -1.77
N VAL A 283 -4.83 15.74 -2.40
CA VAL A 283 -4.93 15.96 -3.85
C VAL A 283 -4.38 17.36 -4.20
N GLY A 284 -3.61 17.45 -5.27
CA GLY A 284 -3.04 18.71 -5.80
C GLY A 284 -1.64 19.03 -5.30
N TYR A 285 -1.13 20.21 -5.69
CA TYR A 285 0.26 20.61 -5.48
C TYR A 285 0.65 20.95 -4.03
N SER A 286 -0.31 20.92 -3.12
CA SER A 286 -0.14 21.34 -1.72
C SER A 286 0.19 20.22 -0.75
N SER A 287 0.31 18.98 -1.21
CA SER A 287 0.64 17.86 -0.34
C SER A 287 2.02 18.03 0.27
N ARG A 288 2.10 17.89 1.59
CA ARG A 288 3.35 18.02 2.37
C ARG A 288 4.10 16.71 2.49
N PHE A 289 3.43 15.63 2.16
CA PHE A 289 3.94 14.27 2.29
C PHE A 289 3.57 13.46 1.05
N GLY A 290 4.55 12.75 0.52
CA GLY A 290 4.41 11.83 -0.60
C GLY A 290 5.09 10.50 -0.30
N PHE A 291 4.58 9.48 -0.94
CA PHE A 291 5.08 8.12 -0.90
C PHE A 291 5.34 7.66 -2.33
N VAL A 292 6.52 7.09 -2.58
CA VAL A 292 6.87 6.51 -3.88
C VAL A 292 7.30 5.06 -3.65
N SER A 293 6.79 4.14 -4.45
CA SER A 293 7.08 2.71 -4.35
C SER A 293 7.55 2.12 -5.65
N VAL A 294 8.36 1.08 -5.53
CA VAL A 294 8.77 0.20 -6.62
C VAL A 294 8.25 -1.20 -6.31
N ILE A 295 7.41 -1.72 -7.21
CA ILE A 295 6.77 -3.03 -7.08
C ILE A 295 7.24 -3.92 -8.23
N SER A 296 7.60 -5.16 -7.93
CA SER A 296 7.95 -6.14 -8.95
C SER A 296 6.76 -6.46 -9.86
N VAL A 297 6.97 -6.44 -11.16
CA VAL A 297 5.98 -6.91 -12.13
C VAL A 297 5.84 -8.44 -12.08
N ASP A 298 6.92 -9.14 -11.75
CA ASP A 298 6.95 -10.60 -11.74
C ASP A 298 6.22 -11.20 -10.51
N THR A 299 6.42 -10.61 -9.30
CA THR A 299 5.87 -11.15 -8.04
C THR A 299 4.72 -10.31 -7.47
N GLY A 300 4.55 -9.07 -7.91
CA GLY A 300 3.60 -8.12 -7.33
C GLY A 300 3.98 -7.63 -5.92
N LYS A 301 5.17 -7.96 -5.41
CA LYS A 301 5.68 -7.51 -4.10
C LYS A 301 6.39 -6.17 -4.20
N VAL A 302 6.29 -5.38 -3.15
CA VAL A 302 7.08 -4.16 -2.97
C VAL A 302 8.54 -4.53 -2.77
N LEU A 303 9.41 -3.97 -3.60
CA LEU A 303 10.87 -4.17 -3.50
C LEU A 303 11.53 -3.08 -2.68
N ASP A 304 11.01 -1.86 -2.81
CA ASP A 304 11.52 -0.72 -2.07
C ASP A 304 10.51 0.44 -2.10
N TYR A 305 10.64 1.36 -1.16
CA TYR A 305 9.82 2.56 -1.08
C TYR A 305 10.56 3.72 -0.43
N VAL A 306 10.09 4.94 -0.68
CA VAL A 306 10.59 6.15 -0.02
C VAL A 306 9.44 7.06 0.36
N THR A 307 9.56 7.65 1.55
CA THR A 307 8.66 8.68 2.03
C THR A 307 9.33 10.04 1.88
N LEU A 308 8.67 10.97 1.22
CA LEU A 308 9.17 12.32 0.97
C LEU A 308 8.28 13.35 1.64
N SER A 309 8.90 14.37 2.21
CA SER A 309 8.21 15.49 2.86
C SER A 309 8.91 16.80 2.57
N ASN A 310 8.14 17.81 2.20
CA ASN A 310 8.63 19.19 2.04
C ASN A 310 8.34 20.06 3.27
N GLU A 311 8.03 19.45 4.41
CA GLU A 311 7.75 20.16 5.63
C GLU A 311 8.36 19.49 6.86
N CYS A 312 8.96 20.29 7.71
CA CYS A 312 9.29 19.93 9.08
C CYS A 312 8.69 20.98 10.03
N LYS A 313 7.80 20.55 10.93
CA LYS A 313 7.18 21.46 11.91
C LYS A 313 8.18 22.10 12.84
N ALA A 314 9.23 21.37 13.22
CA ALA A 314 10.27 21.89 14.10
C ALA A 314 11.08 22.98 13.38
N CYS A 315 11.51 22.74 12.14
CA CYS A 315 12.17 23.76 11.31
C CYS A 315 11.26 24.98 11.09
N LYS A 316 9.99 24.77 10.73
CA LYS A 316 9.01 25.85 10.55
C LYS A 316 8.74 26.69 11.81
N LYS A 317 8.94 26.13 13.00
CA LYS A 317 8.87 26.91 14.24
C LYS A 317 10.00 27.95 14.29
N TRP A 318 11.23 27.55 14.00
CA TRP A 318 12.39 28.44 13.93
C TRP A 318 12.22 29.50 12.84
N GLU A 319 11.67 29.14 11.68
CA GLU A 319 11.35 30.10 10.60
C GLU A 319 10.33 31.15 11.07
N ARG A 320 9.22 30.71 11.71
CA ARG A 320 8.20 31.64 12.22
C ARG A 320 8.68 32.55 13.31
N GLU A 321 9.67 32.14 14.10
CA GLU A 321 10.32 32.95 15.12
C GLU A 321 11.39 33.89 14.52
N GLY A 322 11.61 33.85 13.20
CA GLY A 322 12.64 34.66 12.53
C GLY A 322 14.08 34.27 12.89
N LYS A 323 14.25 33.03 13.42
CA LYS A 323 15.55 32.56 13.92
C LYS A 323 16.18 31.49 13.00
N ALA A 324 15.65 31.24 11.81
CA ALA A 324 16.06 30.18 10.88
C ALA A 324 17.43 30.52 10.40
N HIS A 325 18.39 30.78 10.61
CA HIS A 325 19.79 31.06 10.18
C HIS A 325 20.67 31.60 11.31
N THR A 326 20.15 31.59 12.55
CA THR A 326 20.93 31.97 13.70
C THR A 326 21.92 30.86 14.09
N ARG A 327 22.95 31.22 14.85
CA ARG A 327 23.90 30.23 15.39
C ARG A 327 23.19 29.17 16.23
N ASP A 328 22.20 29.61 17.01
CA ASP A 328 21.41 28.71 17.86
C ASP A 328 20.59 27.70 17.02
N PHE A 329 20.02 28.15 15.88
CA PHE A 329 19.35 27.26 14.92
C PHE A 329 20.33 26.23 14.34
N LEU A 330 21.51 26.67 13.91
CA LEU A 330 22.50 25.74 13.33
C LEU A 330 22.97 24.69 14.34
N GLN A 331 23.20 25.09 15.58
CA GLN A 331 23.57 24.18 16.65
C GLN A 331 22.44 23.16 16.93
N TRP A 332 21.21 23.63 17.04
CA TRP A 332 20.04 22.78 17.21
C TRP A 332 19.82 21.86 16.01
N PHE A 333 20.04 22.36 14.78
CA PHE A 333 19.78 21.61 13.55
C PHE A 333 20.72 20.41 13.40
N VAL A 334 21.95 20.47 13.84
CA VAL A 334 22.89 19.32 13.84
C VAL A 334 22.31 18.12 14.60
N GLU A 335 21.68 18.36 15.74
CA GLU A 335 21.01 17.29 16.51
C GLU A 335 19.67 16.89 15.89
N HIS A 336 18.95 17.85 15.30
CA HIS A 336 17.65 17.65 14.70
C HIS A 336 17.69 16.99 13.32
N GLU A 337 18.78 17.12 12.56
CA GLU A 337 18.91 16.67 11.16
C GLU A 337 18.51 15.19 10.99
N LYS A 338 18.89 14.32 11.91
CA LYS A 338 18.55 12.89 11.92
C LYS A 338 17.05 12.60 12.05
N ASP A 339 16.31 13.51 12.72
CA ASP A 339 14.87 13.41 12.96
C ASP A 339 14.07 14.38 12.08
N CYS A 340 14.76 15.12 11.19
CA CYS A 340 14.13 16.11 10.32
C CYS A 340 13.27 15.43 9.26
N THR A 341 12.00 15.84 9.18
CA THR A 341 11.09 15.33 8.16
C THR A 341 11.24 15.99 6.80
N LEU A 342 11.93 17.14 6.73
CA LEU A 342 12.19 17.85 5.49
C LEU A 342 13.29 17.13 4.71
N ASN A 343 12.91 16.32 3.74
CA ASN A 343 13.82 15.55 2.88
C ASN A 343 13.55 15.76 1.39
N HIS A 344 12.68 16.71 1.05
CA HIS A 344 12.37 17.09 -0.32
C HIS A 344 12.31 18.62 -0.43
N ASP A 345 13.08 19.16 -1.37
CA ASP A 345 13.06 20.57 -1.71
C ASP A 345 12.32 20.76 -3.04
N GLY A 346 11.02 21.02 -2.96
CA GLY A 346 10.21 21.22 -4.15
C GLY A 346 8.71 21.02 -3.92
N SER A 347 7.97 20.98 -5.03
CA SER A 347 6.53 20.75 -5.01
C SER A 347 6.19 19.25 -4.88
N ALA A 348 4.95 18.94 -4.50
CA ALA A 348 4.45 17.58 -4.48
C ALA A 348 4.64 16.85 -5.85
N LYS A 349 4.56 17.57 -6.96
CA LYS A 349 4.76 17.01 -8.30
C LYS A 349 6.19 16.50 -8.54
N THR A 350 7.20 17.09 -7.90
CA THR A 350 8.60 16.68 -8.07
C THR A 350 9.01 15.57 -7.12
N MET A 351 8.18 15.23 -6.11
CA MET A 351 8.43 14.14 -5.17
C MET A 351 8.50 12.78 -5.86
N GLU A 352 7.60 12.51 -6.81
CA GLU A 352 7.60 11.24 -7.54
C GLU A 352 8.90 11.04 -8.32
N ALA A 353 9.31 12.06 -9.05
CA ALA A 353 10.53 12.01 -9.84
C ALA A 353 11.78 11.81 -8.96
N GLN A 354 11.87 12.55 -7.86
CA GLN A 354 12.97 12.41 -6.91
C GLN A 354 12.95 11.03 -6.23
N GLY A 355 11.76 10.58 -5.79
CA GLY A 355 11.59 9.27 -5.17
C GLY A 355 11.99 8.14 -6.09
N ALA A 356 11.54 8.17 -7.36
CA ALA A 356 11.94 7.19 -8.35
C ALA A 356 13.46 7.14 -8.56
N VAL A 357 14.13 8.31 -8.67
CA VAL A 357 15.59 8.38 -8.79
C VAL A 357 16.30 7.77 -7.58
N ILE A 358 15.83 8.07 -6.36
CA ILE A 358 16.41 7.51 -5.13
C ILE A 358 16.29 5.98 -5.14
N LEU A 359 15.11 5.45 -5.46
CA LEU A 359 14.84 4.02 -5.45
C LEU A 359 15.68 3.26 -6.48
N PHE A 360 15.83 3.81 -7.68
CA PHE A 360 16.65 3.19 -8.72
C PHE A 360 18.15 3.21 -8.38
N ARG A 361 18.67 4.32 -7.85
CA ARG A 361 20.08 4.45 -7.49
C ARG A 361 20.54 3.48 -6.41
N ARG A 362 19.66 3.15 -5.46
CA ARG A 362 20.04 2.26 -4.34
C ARG A 362 19.69 0.80 -4.55
N SER A 363 18.98 0.45 -5.65
CA SER A 363 18.46 -0.90 -5.87
C SER A 363 19.56 -1.95 -6.02
N GLU A 364 20.68 -1.59 -6.65
CA GLU A 364 21.80 -2.51 -6.86
C GLU A 364 22.55 -2.75 -5.55
N GLU A 365 22.87 -1.68 -4.80
CA GLU A 365 23.53 -1.77 -3.51
C GLU A 365 22.68 -2.51 -2.48
N LYS A 366 21.38 -2.16 -2.42
CA LYS A 366 20.46 -2.68 -1.39
C LYS A 366 19.99 -4.11 -1.65
N HIS A 367 19.74 -4.45 -2.92
CA HIS A 367 19.02 -5.67 -3.29
C HIS A 367 19.71 -6.50 -4.39
N SER A 368 20.86 -6.04 -4.92
CA SER A 368 21.51 -6.64 -6.10
C SER A 368 20.55 -6.74 -7.30
N LEU A 369 19.65 -5.76 -7.45
CA LEU A 369 18.66 -5.68 -8.52
C LEU A 369 18.92 -4.46 -9.42
N GLN A 370 18.80 -4.67 -10.74
CA GLN A 370 18.74 -3.60 -11.75
C GLN A 370 17.32 -3.52 -12.33
N TYR A 371 16.66 -2.41 -12.16
CA TYR A 371 15.31 -2.17 -12.70
C TYR A 371 15.42 -1.74 -14.16
N THR A 372 15.37 -2.70 -15.07
CA THR A 372 15.58 -2.48 -16.52
C THR A 372 14.30 -2.19 -17.30
N THR A 373 13.13 -2.36 -16.70
CA THR A 373 11.84 -1.93 -17.26
C THR A 373 11.10 -1.10 -16.24
N TYR A 374 10.74 0.12 -16.62
CA TYR A 374 9.95 1.06 -15.83
C TYR A 374 8.50 1.04 -16.34
N VAL A 375 7.56 0.55 -15.53
CA VAL A 375 6.12 0.65 -15.80
C VAL A 375 5.57 1.85 -15.06
N GLY A 376 4.95 2.80 -15.77
CA GLY A 376 4.46 4.03 -15.16
C GLY A 376 3.38 4.72 -15.97
N ASP A 377 2.96 5.93 -15.55
CA ASP A 377 2.09 6.78 -16.34
C ASP A 377 2.86 7.33 -17.56
N GLY A 378 2.19 7.38 -18.70
CA GLY A 378 2.79 7.77 -19.98
C GLY A 378 3.38 9.18 -20.02
N ASP A 379 2.87 10.09 -19.18
CA ASP A 379 3.28 11.50 -19.14
C ASP A 379 4.22 11.80 -17.94
N SER A 380 4.65 10.77 -17.19
CA SER A 380 5.47 10.94 -15.99
C SER A 380 6.86 11.51 -16.31
N SER A 381 7.20 12.62 -15.68
CA SER A 381 8.56 13.16 -15.69
C SER A 381 9.54 12.28 -14.88
N ALA A 382 9.01 11.39 -14.04
CA ALA A 382 9.80 10.52 -13.19
C ALA A 382 10.70 9.58 -14.02
N TYR A 383 10.18 8.99 -15.08
CA TYR A 383 10.97 8.16 -15.99
C TYR A 383 12.14 8.93 -16.61
N GLY A 384 11.91 10.16 -17.12
CA GLY A 384 12.97 11.00 -17.69
C GLY A 384 14.09 11.26 -16.67
N ASN A 385 13.72 11.66 -15.45
CA ASN A 385 14.70 11.89 -14.37
C ASN A 385 15.48 10.62 -13.99
N VAL A 386 14.84 9.45 -13.99
CA VAL A 386 15.52 8.17 -13.73
C VAL A 386 16.56 7.89 -14.82
N VAL A 387 16.19 8.02 -16.09
CA VAL A 387 17.11 7.79 -17.23
C VAL A 387 18.27 8.79 -17.20
N ASP A 388 17.99 10.06 -16.98
CA ASP A 388 19.01 11.12 -16.90
C ASP A 388 19.98 10.90 -15.74
N SER A 389 19.52 10.28 -14.64
CA SER A 389 20.33 9.97 -13.46
C SER A 389 21.31 8.81 -13.67
N ARG A 390 21.14 8.02 -14.75
CA ARG A 390 21.98 6.86 -15.12
C ARG A 390 22.31 5.94 -13.93
N PRO A 391 21.32 5.39 -13.23
CA PRO A 391 21.55 4.68 -11.96
C PRO A 391 22.48 3.47 -12.10
N TYR A 392 22.52 2.86 -13.28
CA TYR A 392 23.32 1.65 -13.58
C TYR A 392 24.43 1.92 -14.62
N GLY A 393 24.81 3.19 -14.79
CA GLY A 393 25.81 3.59 -15.79
C GLY A 393 25.24 3.73 -17.22
N PRO A 394 26.11 4.05 -18.20
CA PRO A 394 25.68 4.40 -19.55
C PRO A 394 25.24 3.20 -20.40
N ASN A 395 25.64 1.99 -20.02
CA ASN A 395 25.43 0.78 -20.84
C ASN A 395 24.10 0.07 -20.55
N ILE A 396 23.43 0.40 -19.47
CA ILE A 396 22.14 -0.20 -19.09
C ILE A 396 21.02 0.72 -19.51
N ILE A 397 20.22 0.25 -20.46
CA ILE A 397 19.04 0.98 -20.96
C ILE A 397 17.85 0.56 -20.10
N ILE A 398 17.13 1.56 -19.58
CA ILE A 398 15.87 1.36 -18.87
C ILE A 398 14.74 1.55 -19.89
N ALA A 399 14.02 0.49 -20.22
CA ALA A 399 12.88 0.53 -21.10
C ALA A 399 11.65 1.11 -20.40
N LYS A 400 10.84 1.90 -21.11
CA LYS A 400 9.56 2.40 -20.61
C LYS A 400 8.40 1.56 -21.12
N GLU A 401 7.50 1.21 -20.23
CA GLU A 401 6.19 0.64 -20.53
C GLU A 401 5.11 1.51 -19.90
N ASP A 402 4.09 1.82 -20.67
CA ASP A 402 2.97 2.62 -20.19
C ASP A 402 1.90 1.72 -19.55
N CYS A 403 1.34 2.14 -18.43
CA CYS A 403 0.24 1.44 -17.78
C CYS A 403 -0.98 1.40 -18.72
N VAL A 404 -1.44 0.19 -19.07
CA VAL A 404 -2.59 0.03 -19.98
C VAL A 404 -3.88 0.60 -19.40
N GLY A 405 -4.04 0.64 -18.08
CA GLY A 405 -5.17 1.27 -17.39
C GLY A 405 -5.23 2.78 -17.66
N HIS A 406 -4.10 3.46 -17.49
CA HIS A 406 -3.99 4.90 -17.76
C HIS A 406 -4.21 5.23 -19.24
N ILE A 407 -3.69 4.39 -20.15
CA ILE A 407 -3.98 4.54 -21.59
C ILE A 407 -5.47 4.36 -21.87
N GLN A 408 -6.12 3.34 -21.29
CA GLN A 408 -7.57 3.15 -21.41
C GLN A 408 -8.35 4.37 -20.90
N GLY A 409 -7.94 4.96 -19.77
CA GLY A 409 -8.56 6.18 -19.22
C GLY A 409 -8.49 7.38 -20.17
N ARG A 410 -7.44 7.47 -21.03
CA ARG A 410 -7.28 8.57 -22.00
C ARG A 410 -8.44 8.63 -22.99
N MET A 411 -8.99 7.49 -23.43
CA MET A 411 -10.16 7.45 -24.33
C MET A 411 -11.34 8.21 -23.70
N GLY A 412 -11.70 7.88 -22.47
CA GLY A 412 -12.78 8.56 -21.76
C GLY A 412 -12.51 10.06 -21.55
N LYS A 413 -11.28 10.41 -21.13
CA LYS A 413 -10.87 11.82 -20.95
C LYS A 413 -11.00 12.62 -22.26
N HIS A 414 -10.56 12.07 -23.40
CA HIS A 414 -10.68 12.74 -24.70
C HIS A 414 -12.13 12.89 -25.15
N LEU A 415 -12.95 11.85 -24.96
CA LEU A 415 -14.36 11.88 -25.37
C LEU A 415 -15.17 12.87 -24.51
N ARG A 416 -14.96 12.92 -23.19
CA ARG A 416 -15.62 13.90 -22.31
C ARG A 416 -15.18 15.33 -22.63
N ARG A 417 -13.87 15.56 -22.88
CA ARG A 417 -13.37 16.87 -23.33
C ARG A 417 -14.02 17.30 -24.64
N LEU A 418 -14.24 16.36 -25.57
CA LEU A 418 -14.90 16.63 -26.83
C LEU A 418 -16.37 17.00 -26.60
N ASP A 419 -17.08 16.30 -25.74
CA ASP A 419 -18.46 16.63 -25.33
C ASP A 419 -18.54 18.04 -24.75
N ASP A 420 -17.65 18.41 -23.83
CA ASP A 420 -17.58 19.76 -23.25
C ASP A 420 -17.32 20.84 -24.32
N GLN A 421 -16.45 20.58 -25.29
CA GLN A 421 -16.14 21.51 -26.39
C GLN A 421 -17.35 21.78 -27.31
N TYR A 422 -18.20 20.77 -27.49
CA TYR A 422 -19.39 20.86 -28.34
C TYR A 422 -20.68 21.12 -27.57
N LYS A 423 -20.61 21.31 -26.27
CA LYS A 423 -21.78 21.56 -25.42
C LYS A 423 -22.56 22.79 -25.91
N GLY A 424 -23.86 22.60 -26.16
CA GLY A 424 -24.75 23.64 -26.63
C GLY A 424 -24.59 24.03 -28.12
N ARG A 425 -23.62 23.44 -28.85
CA ARG A 425 -23.42 23.70 -30.29
C ARG A 425 -24.23 22.72 -31.14
N LYS A 426 -24.80 23.21 -32.21
CA LYS A 426 -25.40 22.37 -33.24
C LYS A 426 -24.34 22.03 -34.32
N LEU A 427 -24.31 20.77 -34.70
CA LEU A 427 -23.45 20.28 -35.80
C LEU A 427 -24.07 20.61 -37.17
N GLU A 428 -23.39 20.22 -38.25
CA GLU A 428 -23.82 20.45 -39.62
C GLU A 428 -25.21 19.88 -39.92
N ASP A 429 -25.60 18.80 -39.24
CA ASP A 429 -26.93 18.20 -39.34
C ASP A 429 -27.99 18.87 -38.45
N GLY A 430 -27.68 20.02 -37.83
CA GLY A 430 -28.57 20.80 -36.97
C GLY A 430 -28.80 20.22 -35.58
N LYS A 431 -28.17 19.09 -35.21
CA LYS A 431 -28.32 18.41 -33.92
C LYS A 431 -27.08 18.60 -33.04
N GLN A 432 -27.21 18.35 -31.73
CA GLN A 432 -26.07 18.40 -30.83
C GLN A 432 -25.18 17.12 -30.98
N LEU A 433 -23.94 17.15 -30.48
CA LEU A 433 -23.04 16.00 -30.48
C LEU A 433 -23.61 14.84 -29.66
N THR A 434 -24.36 15.14 -28.59
CA THR A 434 -24.98 14.16 -27.70
C THR A 434 -26.44 13.87 -28.11
N GLY A 435 -26.95 12.68 -27.71
CA GLY A 435 -28.31 12.26 -27.96
C GLY A 435 -28.44 10.83 -28.49
N LYS A 436 -29.67 10.43 -28.87
CA LYS A 436 -29.95 9.10 -29.42
C LYS A 436 -29.26 8.92 -30.79
N GLY A 437 -28.49 7.85 -30.94
CA GLY A 437 -27.66 7.60 -32.13
C GLY A 437 -26.43 8.52 -32.23
N ARG A 438 -25.99 9.08 -31.11
CA ARG A 438 -24.90 10.02 -30.98
C ARG A 438 -24.05 9.71 -29.77
N LEU A 439 -23.05 10.56 -29.45
CA LEU A 439 -22.18 10.38 -28.31
C LEU A 439 -22.97 10.57 -26.99
N THR A 440 -23.19 9.50 -26.25
CA THR A 440 -23.83 9.51 -24.92
C THR A 440 -22.80 9.12 -23.86
N ASN A 441 -23.01 9.44 -22.59
CA ASN A 441 -22.14 9.02 -21.50
C ASN A 441 -21.95 7.49 -21.48
N LYS A 442 -23.04 6.74 -21.70
CA LYS A 442 -22.98 5.27 -21.82
C LYS A 442 -22.07 4.83 -22.98
N LEU A 443 -22.15 5.50 -24.12
CA LEU A 443 -21.32 5.16 -25.28
C LEU A 443 -19.86 5.54 -25.04
N MET A 444 -19.57 6.69 -24.40
CA MET A 444 -18.21 7.09 -24.03
C MET A 444 -17.57 6.05 -23.10
N ASN A 445 -18.28 5.61 -22.07
CA ASN A 445 -17.80 4.56 -21.17
C ASN A 445 -17.61 3.21 -21.89
N SER A 446 -18.51 2.86 -22.82
CA SER A 446 -18.35 1.67 -23.66
C SER A 446 -17.12 1.77 -24.55
N PHE A 447 -16.87 2.91 -25.19
CA PHE A 447 -15.68 3.12 -26.01
C PHE A 447 -14.39 3.05 -25.20
N GLN A 448 -14.37 3.62 -23.99
CA GLN A 448 -13.25 3.49 -23.07
C GLN A 448 -12.97 2.02 -22.73
N THR A 449 -14.01 1.24 -22.43
CA THR A 449 -13.88 -0.19 -22.11
C THR A 449 -13.38 -0.97 -23.34
N PHE A 450 -13.98 -0.76 -24.50
CA PHE A 450 -13.60 -1.45 -25.74
C PHE A 450 -12.19 -1.10 -26.19
N TYR A 451 -11.76 0.15 -26.00
CA TYR A 451 -10.41 0.57 -26.25
C TYR A 451 -9.39 -0.21 -25.41
N GLY A 452 -9.64 -0.35 -24.11
CA GLY A 452 -8.80 -1.18 -23.24
C GLY A 452 -8.80 -2.66 -23.65
N MET A 453 -9.94 -3.20 -24.10
CA MET A 453 -10.04 -4.58 -24.61
C MET A 453 -9.29 -4.74 -25.95
N ALA A 454 -9.37 -3.75 -26.86
CA ALA A 454 -8.64 -3.78 -28.12
C ALA A 454 -7.12 -3.87 -27.92
N ILE A 455 -6.59 -3.24 -26.86
CA ILE A 455 -5.17 -3.35 -26.50
C ILE A 455 -4.88 -4.71 -25.88
N ARG A 456 -5.59 -5.10 -24.81
CA ARG A 456 -5.28 -6.31 -24.04
C ARG A 456 -5.45 -7.61 -24.83
N ASN A 457 -6.47 -7.69 -25.68
CA ASN A 457 -6.72 -8.88 -26.50
C ASN A 457 -5.71 -9.07 -27.63
N ASN A 458 -4.89 -8.06 -27.90
CA ASN A 458 -3.87 -8.08 -28.95
C ASN A 458 -2.46 -7.84 -28.38
N LYS A 459 -2.20 -8.26 -27.12
CA LYS A 459 -0.89 -8.16 -26.47
C LYS A 459 0.22 -8.66 -27.40
N GLY A 460 1.29 -7.90 -27.55
CA GLY A 460 2.44 -8.22 -28.40
C GLY A 460 2.22 -7.96 -29.90
N ASN A 461 1.08 -7.37 -30.32
CA ASN A 461 0.81 -7.08 -31.72
C ASN A 461 0.20 -5.69 -31.90
N VAL A 462 1.05 -4.69 -32.03
CA VAL A 462 0.67 -3.28 -32.16
C VAL A 462 -0.24 -3.03 -33.37
N ASN A 463 0.00 -3.71 -34.50
CA ASN A 463 -0.83 -3.56 -35.68
C ASN A 463 -2.27 -4.05 -35.45
N ALA A 464 -2.42 -5.21 -34.79
CA ALA A 464 -3.74 -5.71 -34.42
C ALA A 464 -4.43 -4.81 -33.40
N MET A 465 -3.71 -4.26 -32.39
CA MET A 465 -4.24 -3.26 -31.48
C MET A 465 -4.82 -2.07 -32.25
N ARG A 466 -4.05 -1.52 -33.18
CA ARG A 466 -4.40 -0.37 -34.00
C ARG A 466 -5.66 -0.61 -34.83
N GLN A 467 -5.71 -1.76 -35.52
CA GLN A 467 -6.88 -2.17 -36.29
C GLN A 467 -8.13 -2.30 -35.42
N ASN A 468 -8.01 -2.98 -34.26
CA ASN A 468 -9.13 -3.18 -33.35
C ASN A 468 -9.61 -1.87 -32.71
N VAL A 469 -8.72 -0.90 -32.45
CA VAL A 469 -9.13 0.44 -31.98
C VAL A 469 -9.98 1.14 -33.02
N MET A 470 -9.55 1.15 -34.27
CA MET A 470 -10.33 1.76 -35.37
C MET A 470 -11.63 0.99 -35.64
N ALA A 471 -11.61 -0.34 -35.49
CA ALA A 471 -12.80 -1.17 -35.64
C ALA A 471 -13.95 -0.73 -34.70
N ILE A 472 -13.67 -0.27 -33.49
CA ILE A 472 -14.69 0.22 -32.56
C ILE A 472 -15.53 1.33 -33.18
N LEU A 473 -14.87 2.36 -33.73
CA LEU A 473 -15.55 3.52 -34.30
C LEU A 473 -16.41 3.13 -35.53
N PHE A 474 -15.80 2.41 -36.47
CA PHE A 474 -16.48 2.04 -37.73
C PHE A 474 -17.59 1.01 -37.52
N HIS A 475 -17.41 0.06 -36.61
CA HIS A 475 -18.46 -0.87 -36.23
C HIS A 475 -19.71 -0.17 -35.69
N TYR A 476 -19.54 0.91 -34.91
CA TYR A 476 -20.66 1.69 -34.37
C TYR A 476 -21.26 2.66 -35.41
N ALA A 477 -20.58 2.90 -36.53
CA ALA A 477 -21.07 3.69 -37.66
C ALA A 477 -21.76 2.80 -38.72
N SER A 478 -21.62 1.47 -38.64
CA SER A 478 -22.11 0.53 -39.64
C SER A 478 -23.63 0.51 -39.73
N THR A 479 -24.16 0.60 -40.95
CA THR A 479 -25.59 0.44 -41.26
C THR A 479 -25.80 -0.80 -42.14
N ALA A 480 -27.05 -1.14 -42.42
CA ALA A 480 -27.37 -2.24 -43.35
C ALA A 480 -26.99 -1.89 -44.78
N GLU A 481 -27.16 -0.59 -45.18
CA GLU A 481 -26.87 -0.08 -46.49
C GLU A 481 -25.36 0.16 -46.72
N ASN A 482 -24.65 0.51 -45.64
CA ASN A 482 -23.21 0.77 -45.69
C ASN A 482 -22.50 0.01 -44.55
N PRO A 483 -22.19 -1.29 -44.76
CA PRO A 483 -21.48 -2.10 -43.77
C PRO A 483 -20.02 -1.65 -43.59
N MET A 484 -19.64 -1.23 -42.37
CA MET A 484 -18.30 -0.71 -42.03
C MET A 484 -17.55 -1.64 -41.08
N HIS A 485 -17.34 -2.91 -41.48
CA HIS A 485 -16.69 -3.95 -40.68
C HIS A 485 -15.28 -4.34 -41.14
N HIS A 486 -14.67 -3.54 -42.01
CA HIS A 486 -13.37 -3.85 -42.64
C HIS A 486 -12.19 -3.84 -41.65
N PHE A 487 -12.30 -3.15 -40.51
CA PHE A 487 -11.30 -3.20 -39.44
C PHE A 487 -11.63 -4.25 -38.38
N CYS A 488 -12.82 -4.83 -38.39
CA CYS A 488 -13.19 -5.87 -37.40
C CYS A 488 -12.35 -7.13 -37.64
N PRO A 489 -11.93 -7.82 -36.54
CA PRO A 489 -11.23 -9.09 -36.69
C PRO A 489 -12.03 -10.09 -37.52
N GLU A 490 -11.36 -10.80 -38.42
CA GLU A 490 -11.97 -11.83 -39.25
C GLU A 490 -12.06 -13.17 -38.53
N GLY A 491 -12.91 -14.09 -39.07
CA GLY A 491 -13.04 -15.46 -38.59
C GLY A 491 -14.17 -15.70 -37.58
N ASN A 492 -14.40 -16.98 -37.28
CA ASN A 492 -15.51 -17.46 -36.44
C ASN A 492 -15.38 -17.12 -34.96
N THR A 493 -14.18 -16.75 -34.51
CA THR A 493 -13.91 -16.31 -33.11
C THR A 493 -13.98 -14.80 -32.94
N SER A 494 -14.33 -14.06 -34.00
CA SER A 494 -14.45 -12.62 -33.95
C SER A 494 -15.53 -12.16 -32.96
N TRP A 495 -15.27 -11.05 -32.24
CA TRP A 495 -16.30 -10.37 -31.47
C TRP A 495 -17.38 -9.72 -32.35
N CYS A 496 -17.07 -9.50 -33.65
CA CYS A 496 -17.97 -8.91 -34.64
C CYS A 496 -18.85 -9.98 -35.27
N LYS A 497 -20.13 -10.01 -34.93
CA LYS A 497 -21.08 -10.99 -35.46
C LYS A 497 -21.21 -10.94 -36.98
N TRP A 498 -20.99 -9.79 -37.60
CA TRP A 498 -20.98 -9.68 -39.06
C TRP A 498 -19.82 -10.46 -39.69
N GLN A 499 -18.63 -10.41 -39.09
CA GLN A 499 -17.48 -11.20 -39.55
C GLN A 499 -17.68 -12.69 -39.31
N VAL A 500 -18.28 -13.05 -38.14
CA VAL A 500 -18.62 -14.45 -37.85
C VAL A 500 -19.61 -15.00 -38.89
N ASP A 501 -20.67 -14.24 -39.22
CA ASP A 501 -21.66 -14.65 -40.23
C ASP A 501 -21.04 -14.80 -41.63
N LYS A 502 -20.14 -13.87 -42.00
CA LYS A 502 -19.40 -13.94 -43.26
C LYS A 502 -18.54 -15.22 -43.34
N ASP A 503 -17.89 -15.58 -42.26
CA ASP A 503 -17.01 -16.77 -42.20
C ASP A 503 -17.80 -18.09 -42.14
N CYS A 504 -18.84 -18.13 -41.31
CA CYS A 504 -19.68 -19.35 -41.11
C CYS A 504 -20.82 -19.52 -42.13
N GLY A 505 -21.07 -18.56 -43.01
CA GLY A 505 -22.22 -18.57 -43.89
C GLY A 505 -23.57 -18.45 -43.16
N SER A 506 -23.57 -17.90 -41.93
CA SER A 506 -24.78 -17.68 -41.14
C SER A 506 -25.37 -16.29 -41.36
N SER A 507 -26.58 -16.01 -40.87
CA SER A 507 -27.27 -14.73 -40.95
C SER A 507 -27.85 -14.29 -39.60
N THR A 508 -27.03 -14.32 -38.56
CA THR A 508 -27.44 -14.00 -37.18
C THR A 508 -27.21 -12.54 -36.83
N TYR A 509 -26.35 -11.83 -37.59
CA TYR A 509 -26.07 -10.44 -37.39
C TYR A 509 -27.32 -9.57 -37.55
N ARG A 510 -27.46 -8.59 -36.69
CA ARG A 510 -28.48 -7.54 -36.80
C ARG A 510 -27.78 -6.17 -36.73
N PRO A 511 -28.00 -5.28 -37.69
CA PRO A 511 -27.47 -3.92 -37.67
C PRO A 511 -27.87 -3.19 -36.40
N LEU A 512 -27.04 -2.24 -35.97
CA LEU A 512 -27.34 -1.40 -34.78
C LEU A 512 -28.62 -0.60 -35.05
N LYS A 513 -29.52 -0.53 -34.04
CA LYS A 513 -30.76 0.24 -34.11
C LYS A 513 -30.51 1.76 -34.29
N ASN A 514 -29.42 2.25 -33.73
CA ASN A 514 -29.03 3.67 -33.75
C ASN A 514 -27.54 3.77 -34.03
N PRO A 515 -27.10 3.58 -35.27
CA PRO A 515 -25.69 3.78 -35.65
C PRO A 515 -25.31 5.23 -35.48
N LEU A 516 -24.02 5.51 -35.30
CA LEU A 516 -23.47 6.86 -35.31
C LEU A 516 -23.65 7.53 -36.67
N SER A 517 -24.15 8.77 -36.67
CA SER A 517 -24.21 9.54 -37.91
C SER A 517 -22.81 9.91 -38.39
N GLU A 518 -22.64 10.07 -39.70
CA GLU A 518 -21.37 10.40 -40.30
C GLU A 518 -20.73 11.69 -39.74
N VAL A 519 -21.53 12.71 -39.45
CA VAL A 519 -21.08 13.96 -38.83
C VAL A 519 -20.44 13.68 -37.45
N VAL A 520 -21.02 12.77 -36.68
CA VAL A 520 -20.45 12.38 -35.36
C VAL A 520 -19.17 11.58 -35.54
N VAL A 521 -19.13 10.66 -36.50
CA VAL A 521 -17.93 9.88 -36.84
C VAL A 521 -16.76 10.78 -37.22
N GLN A 522 -17.00 11.80 -38.04
CA GLN A 522 -15.95 12.75 -38.44
C GLN A 522 -15.37 13.52 -37.27
N ILE A 523 -16.19 13.83 -36.24
CA ILE A 523 -15.74 14.52 -35.04
C ILE A 523 -14.96 13.56 -34.10
N LEU A 524 -15.36 12.28 -34.03
CA LEU A 524 -14.70 11.29 -33.17
C LEU A 524 -13.42 10.73 -33.79
N LYS A 525 -13.33 10.62 -35.10
CA LYS A 525 -12.22 9.99 -35.83
C LYS A 525 -10.83 10.48 -35.40
N PRO A 526 -10.57 11.80 -35.26
CA PRO A 526 -9.26 12.29 -34.79
C PRO A 526 -8.86 11.79 -33.43
N VAL A 527 -9.83 11.53 -32.51
CA VAL A 527 -9.56 10.96 -31.19
C VAL A 527 -9.10 9.51 -31.33
N PHE A 528 -9.80 8.71 -32.14
CA PHE A 528 -9.45 7.32 -32.39
C PHE A 528 -8.10 7.19 -33.12
N GLU A 529 -7.83 8.03 -34.11
CA GLU A 529 -6.54 8.08 -34.81
C GLU A 529 -5.40 8.42 -33.87
N LYS A 530 -5.57 9.44 -33.03
CA LYS A 530 -4.58 9.81 -32.00
C LYS A 530 -4.31 8.68 -31.01
N LEU A 531 -5.35 7.97 -30.57
CA LEU A 531 -5.24 6.89 -29.59
C LEU A 531 -4.89 5.53 -30.22
N SER A 532 -4.84 5.44 -31.55
CA SER A 532 -4.29 4.31 -32.30
C SER A 532 -2.88 4.61 -32.86
N ASP A 533 -2.23 5.68 -32.38
CA ASP A 533 -0.86 6.00 -32.74
C ASP A 533 0.09 4.86 -32.38
N GLU A 534 0.99 4.52 -33.31
CA GLU A 534 1.89 3.39 -33.18
C GLU A 534 2.81 3.51 -31.96
N LYS A 535 3.37 4.70 -31.74
CA LYS A 535 4.26 4.96 -30.61
C LYS A 535 3.54 4.80 -29.28
N LEU A 536 2.29 5.26 -29.19
CA LEU A 536 1.46 5.11 -27.99
C LEU A 536 1.17 3.63 -27.69
N LEU A 537 0.78 2.86 -28.71
CA LEU A 537 0.43 1.46 -28.53
C LEU A 537 1.65 0.56 -28.31
N THR A 538 2.82 0.91 -28.88
CA THR A 538 4.09 0.23 -28.57
C THR A 538 4.46 0.39 -27.11
N GLY A 539 4.23 1.57 -26.51
CA GLY A 539 4.43 1.77 -25.07
C GLY A 539 3.55 0.89 -24.17
N ALA A 540 2.45 0.35 -24.68
CA ALA A 540 1.54 -0.56 -23.97
C ALA A 540 1.56 -2.00 -24.52
N GLU A 541 2.52 -2.35 -25.35
CA GLU A 541 2.55 -3.64 -26.06
C GLU A 541 2.52 -4.84 -25.10
N LYS A 542 3.19 -4.73 -23.95
CA LYS A 542 3.21 -5.78 -22.92
C LYS A 542 1.99 -5.80 -22.04
N CYS A 543 1.08 -4.84 -22.15
CA CYS A 543 -0.16 -4.72 -21.36
C CYS A 543 0.08 -4.74 -19.84
N LEU A 544 1.16 -4.10 -19.37
CA LEU A 544 1.48 -4.00 -17.95
C LEU A 544 0.62 -2.95 -17.24
N THR A 545 0.46 -3.10 -15.92
CA THR A 545 -0.41 -2.22 -15.11
C THR A 545 0.28 -1.75 -13.84
N GLN A 546 -0.22 -0.65 -13.25
CA GLN A 546 0.16 -0.13 -11.93
C GLN A 546 -0.83 -0.52 -10.83
N ASN A 547 -1.73 -1.47 -11.08
CA ASN A 547 -2.78 -1.85 -10.13
C ASN A 547 -2.24 -2.28 -8.76
N GLN A 548 -1.04 -2.85 -8.70
CA GLN A 548 -0.41 -3.24 -7.44
C GLN A 548 -0.03 -2.01 -6.60
N ASN A 549 0.46 -0.92 -7.25
CA ASN A 549 0.75 0.33 -6.57
C ASN A 549 -0.53 0.96 -6.00
N GLU A 550 -1.62 1.00 -6.79
CA GLU A 550 -2.92 1.50 -6.34
C GLU A 550 -3.45 0.69 -5.15
N SER A 551 -3.34 -0.65 -5.22
CA SER A 551 -3.72 -1.54 -4.13
C SER A 551 -2.87 -1.31 -2.87
N LEU A 552 -1.56 -1.12 -3.00
CA LEU A 552 -0.67 -0.77 -1.89
C LEU A 552 -1.07 0.58 -1.27
N TYR A 553 -1.38 1.59 -2.09
CA TYR A 553 -1.77 2.90 -1.57
C TYR A 553 -3.08 2.85 -0.81
N HIS A 554 -4.03 2.04 -1.25
CA HIS A 554 -5.26 1.82 -0.48
C HIS A 554 -4.94 1.26 0.92
N VAL A 555 -4.01 0.32 1.04
CA VAL A 555 -3.56 -0.21 2.33
C VAL A 555 -2.87 0.89 3.15
N ILE A 556 -1.91 1.63 2.57
CA ILE A 556 -1.18 2.71 3.27
C ILE A 556 -2.16 3.76 3.83
N TRP A 557 -3.11 4.22 3.03
CA TRP A 557 -4.06 5.24 3.45
C TRP A 557 -5.13 4.73 4.43
N SER A 558 -5.28 3.42 4.61
CA SER A 558 -6.06 2.86 5.72
C SER A 558 -5.33 2.96 7.07
N TYR A 559 -3.99 2.91 7.06
CA TYR A 559 -3.13 3.11 8.24
C TYR A 559 -2.83 4.60 8.52
N LEU A 560 -2.85 5.41 7.47
CA LEU A 560 -2.51 6.84 7.49
C LEU A 560 -3.64 7.64 6.81
N PRO A 561 -4.85 7.75 7.41
CA PRO A 561 -6.00 8.37 6.75
C PRO A 561 -5.68 9.76 6.19
N LYS A 562 -6.04 9.98 4.92
CA LYS A 562 -5.90 11.29 4.27
C LYS A 562 -6.71 12.33 5.02
N GLY A 563 -6.18 13.53 5.18
CA GLY A 563 -6.85 14.60 5.92
C GLY A 563 -6.53 14.64 7.41
N GLU A 564 -5.97 13.59 8.00
CA GLU A 564 -5.43 13.62 9.37
C GLU A 564 -3.95 14.03 9.37
N TYR A 565 -3.51 14.65 10.46
CA TYR A 565 -2.11 14.96 10.64
C TYR A 565 -1.38 13.77 11.26
N HIS A 566 -0.29 13.36 10.63
CA HIS A 566 0.61 12.32 11.12
C HIS A 566 2.00 12.89 11.38
N SER A 567 2.62 12.51 12.49
CA SER A 567 4.03 12.79 12.76
C SER A 567 4.93 11.92 11.88
N ALA A 568 6.21 12.29 11.75
CA ALA A 568 7.18 11.50 10.98
C ALA A 568 7.24 10.03 11.43
N GLY A 569 7.32 9.80 12.75
CA GLY A 569 7.35 8.44 13.30
C GLY A 569 6.08 7.66 12.99
N GLU A 570 4.90 8.31 13.02
CA GLU A 570 3.64 7.67 12.64
C GLU A 570 3.59 7.31 11.15
N ILE A 571 4.12 8.19 10.28
CA ILE A 571 4.21 7.95 8.85
C ILE A 571 5.13 6.75 8.58
N GLN A 572 6.33 6.74 9.15
CA GLN A 572 7.28 5.64 8.98
C GLN A 572 6.71 4.32 9.49
N LEU A 573 6.13 4.30 10.70
CA LEU A 573 5.50 3.10 11.25
C LEU A 573 4.32 2.63 10.40
N GLY A 574 3.37 3.52 10.07
CA GLY A 574 2.20 3.17 9.28
C GLY A 574 2.56 2.63 7.89
N THR A 575 3.59 3.21 7.27
CA THR A 575 4.10 2.73 5.98
C THR A 575 4.77 1.36 6.10
N ALA A 576 5.63 1.16 7.10
CA ALA A 576 6.29 -0.14 7.32
C ALA A 576 5.26 -1.26 7.59
N LEU A 577 4.25 -1.00 8.44
CA LEU A 577 3.14 -1.93 8.68
C LEU A 577 2.37 -2.23 7.39
N ALA A 578 2.01 -1.21 6.62
CA ALA A 578 1.24 -1.38 5.39
C ALA A 578 1.99 -2.18 4.33
N VAL A 579 3.26 -1.86 4.10
CA VAL A 579 4.12 -2.59 3.14
C VAL A 579 4.37 -4.03 3.60
N GLY A 580 4.66 -4.24 4.89
CA GLY A 580 4.86 -5.57 5.45
C GLY A 580 3.61 -6.45 5.33
N HIS A 581 2.45 -5.92 5.67
CA HIS A 581 1.18 -6.65 5.50
C HIS A 581 0.82 -6.87 4.02
N PHE A 582 1.22 -5.96 3.14
CA PHE A 582 1.02 -6.13 1.69
C PHE A 582 1.86 -7.29 1.16
N ASN A 583 3.15 -7.35 1.49
CA ASN A 583 4.09 -8.35 1.00
C ASN A 583 3.90 -9.74 1.61
N SER A 584 3.73 -9.83 2.93
CA SER A 584 3.79 -11.10 3.67
C SER A 584 2.50 -11.47 4.41
N GLY A 585 1.48 -10.61 4.39
CA GLY A 585 0.24 -10.79 5.13
C GLY A 585 0.34 -10.36 6.59
N MET A 586 -0.82 -10.22 7.23
CA MET A 586 -0.92 -9.75 8.61
C MET A 586 -0.38 -10.77 9.61
N ALA A 587 -0.67 -12.06 9.40
CA ALA A 587 -0.24 -13.11 10.30
C ALA A 587 1.29 -13.21 10.39
N ASN A 588 1.97 -13.26 9.26
CA ASN A 588 3.43 -13.38 9.20
C ASN A 588 4.11 -12.15 9.80
N PHE A 589 3.77 -10.96 9.30
CA PHE A 589 4.42 -9.72 9.73
C PHE A 589 4.21 -9.42 11.22
N ASN A 590 2.98 -9.60 11.73
CA ASN A 590 2.70 -9.38 13.15
C ASN A 590 3.36 -10.42 14.06
N THR A 591 3.52 -11.65 13.59
CA THR A 591 4.26 -12.67 14.34
C THR A 591 5.71 -12.22 14.54
N LYS A 592 6.39 -11.75 13.49
CA LYS A 592 7.76 -11.20 13.57
C LYS A 592 7.81 -9.98 14.55
N LEU A 593 6.81 -9.07 14.51
CA LEU A 593 6.71 -7.94 15.44
C LEU A 593 6.62 -8.40 16.91
N PHE A 594 5.84 -9.44 17.19
CA PHE A 594 5.67 -9.96 18.54
C PHE A 594 6.91 -10.70 19.00
N GLU A 595 7.55 -11.49 18.16
CA GLU A 595 8.82 -12.16 18.44
C GLU A 595 9.93 -11.18 18.81
N LYS A 596 10.13 -10.12 18.00
CA LYS A 596 11.12 -9.06 18.29
C LYS A 596 10.85 -8.31 19.60
N THR A 597 9.61 -8.26 20.06
CA THR A 597 9.23 -7.62 21.33
C THR A 597 9.07 -8.60 22.49
N ASN A 598 9.37 -9.87 22.26
CA ASN A 598 9.20 -10.95 23.25
C ASN A 598 7.77 -11.01 23.81
N ILE A 599 6.77 -10.76 22.94
CA ILE A 599 5.35 -10.90 23.25
C ILE A 599 4.85 -12.20 22.64
N SER A 600 4.22 -13.05 23.44
CA SER A 600 3.66 -14.31 22.95
C SER A 600 2.48 -14.07 22.01
N VAL A 601 2.43 -14.83 20.91
CA VAL A 601 1.29 -14.81 19.98
C VAL A 601 0.22 -15.75 20.50
N GLY A 602 -0.88 -15.19 20.97
CA GLY A 602 -2.03 -15.97 21.49
C GLY A 602 -2.88 -16.56 20.34
N ASP A 603 -3.75 -17.51 20.69
CA ASP A 603 -4.59 -18.21 19.71
C ASP A 603 -5.60 -17.27 19.02
N ASN A 604 -6.12 -16.28 19.74
CA ASN A 604 -6.97 -15.25 19.15
C ASN A 604 -6.22 -14.43 18.09
N ASN A 605 -4.95 -14.08 18.32
CA ASN A 605 -4.11 -13.39 17.34
C ASN A 605 -3.99 -14.22 16.07
N LYS A 606 -3.54 -15.49 16.21
CA LYS A 606 -3.36 -16.41 15.08
C LYS A 606 -4.65 -16.54 14.27
N ARG A 607 -5.75 -16.88 14.94
CA ARG A 607 -7.06 -17.06 14.29
C ARG A 607 -7.53 -15.82 13.55
N LEU A 608 -7.48 -14.63 14.19
CA LEU A 608 -7.99 -13.41 13.60
C LEU A 608 -7.11 -12.92 12.43
N TRP A 609 -5.78 -12.95 12.56
CA TRP A 609 -4.87 -12.55 11.50
C TRP A 609 -4.99 -13.48 10.29
N THR A 610 -5.03 -14.79 10.50
CA THR A 610 -5.24 -15.78 9.41
C THR A 610 -6.59 -15.58 8.72
N ASN A 611 -7.66 -15.26 9.45
CA ASN A 611 -8.97 -14.97 8.86
C ASN A 611 -8.95 -13.70 8.01
N ILE A 612 -8.23 -12.64 8.44
CA ILE A 612 -8.08 -11.41 7.67
C ILE A 612 -7.31 -11.70 6.36
N ASP A 613 -6.19 -12.42 6.44
CA ASP A 613 -5.40 -12.78 5.26
C ASP A 613 -6.18 -13.69 4.30
N SER A 614 -6.84 -14.72 4.81
CA SER A 614 -7.68 -15.63 4.00
C SER A 614 -8.84 -14.89 3.33
N THR A 615 -9.43 -13.90 4.02
CA THR A 615 -10.50 -13.06 3.45
C THR A 615 -9.96 -12.19 2.33
N ARG A 616 -8.78 -11.58 2.50
CA ARG A 616 -8.10 -10.79 1.46
C ARG A 616 -7.83 -11.64 0.20
N ILE A 617 -7.26 -12.83 0.39
CA ILE A 617 -6.96 -13.78 -0.71
C ILE A 617 -8.26 -14.19 -1.41
N ARG A 618 -9.29 -14.60 -0.67
CA ARG A 618 -10.59 -14.98 -1.20
C ARG A 618 -11.24 -13.86 -2.01
N HIS A 619 -11.16 -12.60 -1.53
CA HIS A 619 -11.68 -11.44 -2.26
C HIS A 619 -10.91 -11.22 -3.56
N SER A 620 -9.58 -11.35 -3.55
CA SER A 620 -8.75 -11.24 -4.74
C SER A 620 -9.11 -12.32 -5.78
N LEU A 621 -9.18 -13.59 -5.36
CA LEU A 621 -9.58 -14.70 -6.22
C LEU A 621 -11.01 -14.52 -6.78
N ASN A 622 -11.95 -14.05 -5.96
CA ASN A 622 -13.31 -13.78 -6.42
C ASN A 622 -13.38 -12.63 -7.44
N LYS A 623 -12.52 -11.60 -7.28
CA LYS A 623 -12.44 -10.51 -8.28
C LYS A 623 -11.97 -11.01 -9.64
N THR A 624 -11.05 -11.95 -9.69
CA THR A 624 -10.49 -12.49 -10.92
C THR A 624 -11.31 -13.62 -11.54
N SER A 625 -12.15 -14.31 -10.74
CA SER A 625 -12.99 -15.41 -11.19
C SER A 625 -14.05 -14.98 -12.22
N GLU A 626 -14.38 -15.87 -13.17
CA GLU A 626 -15.46 -15.64 -14.14
C GLU A 626 -16.82 -15.38 -13.48
N LYS A 627 -17.09 -16.04 -12.34
CA LYS A 627 -18.31 -15.82 -11.54
C LYS A 627 -18.33 -14.40 -10.96
N GLY A 628 -17.20 -13.91 -10.43
CA GLY A 628 -17.07 -12.57 -9.91
C GLY A 628 -17.20 -11.50 -11.01
N LYS A 629 -16.56 -11.71 -12.16
CA LYS A 629 -16.70 -10.85 -13.35
C LYS A 629 -18.15 -10.77 -13.81
N LYS A 630 -18.85 -11.92 -13.90
CA LYS A 630 -20.27 -11.97 -14.30
C LYS A 630 -21.17 -11.25 -13.30
N ARG A 631 -20.93 -11.41 -11.99
CA ARG A 631 -21.71 -10.72 -10.92
C ARG A 631 -21.54 -9.20 -11.01
N ARG A 632 -20.31 -8.67 -11.14
CA ARG A 632 -20.06 -7.23 -11.32
C ARG A 632 -20.78 -6.69 -12.55
N LYS A 633 -20.71 -7.41 -13.68
CA LYS A 633 -21.42 -7.02 -14.90
C LYS A 633 -22.95 -6.96 -14.70
N GLN A 634 -23.52 -7.87 -13.92
CA GLN A 634 -24.94 -7.84 -13.56
C GLN A 634 -25.30 -6.68 -12.66
N LEU A 635 -24.50 -6.43 -11.60
CA LEU A 635 -24.72 -5.30 -10.69
C LEU A 635 -24.65 -3.95 -11.45
N LYS A 636 -23.63 -3.76 -12.27
CA LYS A 636 -23.51 -2.55 -13.10
C LYS A 636 -24.68 -2.38 -14.10
N ALA A 637 -25.29 -3.47 -14.56
CA ALA A 637 -26.49 -3.42 -15.42
C ALA A 637 -27.77 -3.11 -14.64
N MET A 638 -27.79 -3.28 -13.33
CA MET A 638 -28.94 -2.92 -12.46
C MET A 638 -28.88 -1.46 -11.98
N GLU A 639 -27.68 -0.84 -11.95
CA GLU A 639 -27.47 0.57 -11.59
C GLU A 639 -27.65 1.52 -12.78
N THR A 640 -27.74 1.01 -14.00
CA THR A 640 -28.03 1.77 -15.25
C THR A 640 -29.48 1.56 -15.73
#